data_4c132aeca8cf84541f2863aecfd05efe
#
_entry.id   4c132aeca8cf84541f2863aecfd05efe
#
_cell.length_a   1.000
_cell.length_b   1.000
_cell.length_c   1.000
_cell.angle_alpha   90.00
_cell.angle_beta   90.00
_cell.angle_gamma   90.00
#
_symmetry.space_group_name_H-M   'P 1'
#
loop_
_entity.id
_entity.type
_entity.pdbx_description
1 polymer ?
#
loop_
_entity_poly.entity_id
_entity_poly.type
_entity_poly.pdbx_seq_one_letter_code
_entity_poly.pdbx_strand_id
1 'polypeptide(L)'
;MSRRAVRRARAALLAAVAAAVPGTARAGDPPGGAPLPPAVVAKDAQGRLTVRAVRVAEPLRIDGVLDEAAYQATAPIDGFVQQEPREGEPASERTEAWVLFDDEHLYVAARCHDSQARRIVANDMRRDGRNIGQNDNFSIALDTFHDRRNGYEFLVNSIGGVQDAQIFDERDVSRDWNTVWRSRSRRDERGWSFELAIPFRSLRYRAAGAQVWGLNLRRTIRWKNEYVYLSPVPRTYGARGILRFSSAATLVGLEAPAASLALEIKPYALSGLRADRALDPSFAHDLDGDAGVDLKYGITRGLTADFTYRTDFAQVEDDDQVVNLTRFNVFFPEKREFFLEGQGIFAFGGVEIVPRPGNVFAAASNTPVLFFSRQIGLQNGRPVPIRWGGRLTGKAGGTSIGLLDIETGPSTLAGARATHFSVVRLKRDVFRRSSVGFLATRRSPPLGVDGANLAFGADATLAFFEHVNLVGYYARTDTPGLRGDQSSYRARFDYDADRLGLQLERLSVGRNFDPEVGFLRRRDFVGHLAQVRLSRRPRALRSVRKLSLEAGLDHIADGSGRLENRQARLTARSEMQSGDAWSVQYERNYEFLPQPFPIASGVTVPVGGYSYDTGRAALTLGAQRKVAGDLTLAYGRFYQGERTEAGYRGRLELGARCFVEPTVSVNWVKLPQGDFTARLFGARATFTFSPAMFVAALVQYSSAARLFSTNVRFRWEYRPGSEVFLVYNDGRDPLERGVPSLLLSRSLTFKVTRLFRL
;
A
#
# COMPACT_ATOMS: atom_id res chain seq x y z
N MET A 1 -25.87 -18.09 -23.58
CA MET A 1 -26.82 -18.15 -22.43
C MET A 1 -28.06 -17.34 -22.75
N SER A 2 -29.26 -17.90 -22.52
CA SER A 2 -30.50 -17.19 -22.84
C SER A 2 -30.74 -15.97 -21.95
N ARG A 3 -31.44 -14.94 -22.47
CA ARG A 3 -31.83 -13.73 -21.70
C ARG A 3 -32.52 -14.07 -20.36
N ARG A 4 -33.09 -15.27 -20.21
CA ARG A 4 -33.68 -15.79 -18.97
C ARG A 4 -32.62 -16.17 -17.93
N ALA A 5 -31.44 -16.68 -18.31
CA ALA A 5 -30.35 -17.00 -17.40
C ALA A 5 -29.70 -15.73 -16.82
N VAL A 6 -29.56 -14.66 -17.62
CA VAL A 6 -29.04 -13.37 -17.17
C VAL A 6 -30.00 -12.68 -16.20
N ARG A 7 -31.33 -12.75 -16.45
CA ARG A 7 -32.34 -12.25 -15.50
C ARG A 7 -32.37 -13.05 -14.20
N ARG A 8 -32.19 -14.39 -14.26
CA ARG A 8 -32.09 -15.24 -13.05
C ARG A 8 -30.81 -14.97 -12.26
N ALA A 9 -29.69 -14.75 -12.91
CA ALA A 9 -28.44 -14.35 -12.23
C ALA A 9 -28.55 -12.96 -11.57
N ARG A 10 -29.19 -11.97 -12.24
CA ARG A 10 -29.47 -10.65 -11.64
C ARG A 10 -30.44 -10.76 -10.44
N ALA A 11 -31.48 -11.56 -10.56
CA ALA A 11 -32.44 -11.77 -9.46
C ALA A 11 -31.79 -12.53 -8.30
N ALA A 12 -30.92 -13.52 -8.57
CA ALA A 12 -30.17 -14.24 -7.55
C ALA A 12 -29.14 -13.34 -6.85
N LEU A 13 -28.51 -12.40 -7.59
CA LEU A 13 -27.57 -11.43 -7.02
C LEU A 13 -28.29 -10.45 -6.09
N LEU A 14 -29.45 -9.91 -6.52
CA LEU A 14 -30.29 -9.03 -5.70
C LEU A 14 -30.89 -9.77 -4.49
N ALA A 15 -31.27 -11.04 -4.65
CA ALA A 15 -31.74 -11.87 -3.55
C ALA A 15 -30.63 -12.24 -2.57
N ALA A 16 -29.41 -12.49 -3.03
CA ALA A 16 -28.25 -12.72 -2.17
C ALA A 16 -27.87 -11.46 -1.37
N VAL A 17 -28.00 -10.27 -1.95
CA VAL A 17 -27.81 -9.00 -1.25
C VAL A 17 -28.92 -8.76 -0.22
N ALA A 18 -30.18 -9.10 -0.55
CA ALA A 18 -31.32 -9.00 0.38
C ALA A 18 -31.26 -10.05 1.49
N ALA A 19 -30.76 -11.26 1.21
CA ALA A 19 -30.59 -12.33 2.21
C ALA A 19 -29.35 -12.14 3.09
N ALA A 20 -28.38 -11.30 2.69
CA ALA A 20 -27.20 -10.94 3.49
C ALA A 20 -27.49 -9.85 4.55
N VAL A 21 -28.74 -9.35 4.63
CA VAL A 21 -29.22 -8.56 5.78
C VAL A 21 -29.84 -9.55 6.78
N PRO A 22 -29.08 -10.15 7.70
CA PRO A 22 -29.66 -10.95 8.76
C PRO A 22 -30.44 -10.00 9.65
N GLY A 23 -31.68 -10.37 9.96
CA GLY A 23 -32.34 -9.86 11.13
C GLY A 23 -31.37 -9.86 12.31
N THR A 24 -31.36 -8.79 13.06
CA THR A 24 -30.57 -8.47 14.24
C THR A 24 -30.06 -9.66 15.06
N ALA A 25 -29.07 -10.40 14.56
CA ALA A 25 -28.18 -11.16 15.41
C ALA A 25 -27.25 -10.14 16.04
N ARG A 26 -27.53 -9.71 17.26
CA ARG A 26 -26.59 -9.02 18.12
C ARG A 26 -25.30 -9.80 18.10
N ALA A 27 -24.25 -9.24 17.48
CA ALA A 27 -22.90 -9.61 17.83
C ALA A 27 -22.85 -9.40 19.35
N GLY A 28 -22.60 -10.47 20.10
CA GLY A 28 -22.60 -10.39 21.55
C GLY A 28 -21.65 -9.27 21.96
N ASP A 29 -22.17 -8.30 22.68
CA ASP A 29 -21.33 -7.40 23.44
C ASP A 29 -20.37 -8.25 24.27
N PRO A 30 -19.08 -7.91 24.35
CA PRO A 30 -18.21 -8.58 25.30
C PRO A 30 -18.86 -8.47 26.67
N PRO A 31 -18.86 -9.53 27.49
CA PRO A 31 -19.46 -9.49 28.82
C PRO A 31 -18.68 -8.47 29.69
N GLY A 32 -19.25 -7.32 29.87
CA GLY A 32 -18.71 -6.20 30.62
C GLY A 32 -19.11 -4.90 29.94
N GLY A 33 -19.91 -4.08 30.60
CA GLY A 33 -20.23 -2.72 30.14
C GLY A 33 -18.97 -1.91 29.84
N ALA A 34 -19.10 -0.80 29.08
CA ALA A 34 -18.01 0.13 28.83
C ALA A 34 -17.31 0.49 30.16
N PRO A 35 -15.97 0.48 30.24
CA PRO A 35 -15.27 0.85 31.46
C PRO A 35 -15.66 2.27 31.85
N LEU A 36 -15.81 2.52 33.17
CA LEU A 36 -16.08 3.86 33.66
C LEU A 36 -14.94 4.79 33.26
N PRO A 37 -15.23 6.02 32.81
CA PRO A 37 -14.19 6.96 32.43
C PRO A 37 -13.29 7.28 33.64
N PRO A 38 -11.95 7.09 33.54
CA PRO A 38 -10.99 7.56 34.54
C PRO A 38 -10.93 9.10 34.56
N ALA A 39 -10.16 9.69 35.45
CA ALA A 39 -9.89 11.13 35.37
C ALA A 39 -9.25 11.51 34.04
N VAL A 40 -8.19 10.80 33.63
CA VAL A 40 -7.53 10.87 32.27
C VAL A 40 -7.13 9.49 31.80
N VAL A 41 -6.31 8.74 32.54
CA VAL A 41 -5.82 7.41 32.22
C VAL A 41 -5.94 6.50 33.42
N ALA A 42 -6.41 5.28 33.20
CA ALA A 42 -6.37 4.21 34.19
C ALA A 42 -5.82 2.92 33.56
N LYS A 43 -5.19 2.10 34.39
CA LYS A 43 -4.68 0.78 34.05
C LYS A 43 -5.42 -0.27 34.88
N ASP A 44 -6.01 -1.25 34.21
CA ASP A 44 -6.68 -2.35 34.91
C ASP A 44 -5.70 -3.39 35.49
N ALA A 45 -6.21 -4.36 36.23
CA ALA A 45 -5.40 -5.42 36.82
C ALA A 45 -4.67 -6.29 35.78
N GLN A 46 -5.14 -6.32 34.53
CA GLN A 46 -4.52 -7.02 33.38
C GLN A 46 -3.56 -6.12 32.62
N GLY A 47 -3.35 -4.88 33.06
CA GLY A 47 -2.46 -3.91 32.44
C GLY A 47 -3.05 -3.21 31.21
N ARG A 48 -4.34 -3.37 30.91
CA ARG A 48 -4.99 -2.69 29.79
C ARG A 48 -5.29 -1.24 30.19
N LEU A 49 -5.03 -0.33 29.25
CA LEU A 49 -5.22 1.10 29.47
C LEU A 49 -6.62 1.55 29.02
N THR A 50 -7.22 2.40 29.84
CA THR A 50 -8.42 3.17 29.50
C THR A 50 -8.06 4.64 29.53
N VAL A 51 -8.41 5.37 28.48
CA VAL A 51 -8.16 6.79 28.28
C VAL A 51 -9.50 7.51 28.22
N ARG A 52 -9.61 8.66 28.86
CA ARG A 52 -10.80 9.53 28.77
C ARG A 52 -10.56 10.66 27.78
N ALA A 53 -11.48 10.84 26.82
CA ALA A 53 -11.61 12.06 26.07
C ALA A 53 -12.31 13.12 26.94
N VAL A 54 -11.82 14.37 26.94
CA VAL A 54 -12.36 15.45 27.74
C VAL A 54 -13.06 16.45 26.81
N ARG A 55 -14.32 16.80 27.17
CA ARG A 55 -15.09 17.79 26.40
C ARG A 55 -14.53 19.19 26.67
N VAL A 56 -14.36 19.97 25.60
CA VAL A 56 -14.03 21.40 25.68
C VAL A 56 -15.26 22.26 25.39
N ALA A 57 -15.35 23.42 26.01
CA ALA A 57 -16.48 24.33 25.87
C ALA A 57 -16.38 25.17 24.58
N GLU A 58 -15.17 25.46 24.13
CA GLU A 58 -14.89 26.28 22.94
C GLU A 58 -13.97 25.51 21.99
N PRO A 59 -14.14 25.71 20.66
CA PRO A 59 -13.23 25.12 19.67
C PRO A 59 -11.78 25.56 19.88
N LEU A 60 -10.84 24.62 19.77
CA LEU A 60 -9.42 24.90 19.90
C LEU A 60 -8.87 25.57 18.63
N ARG A 61 -7.93 26.50 18.82
CA ARG A 61 -7.17 27.14 17.75
C ARG A 61 -6.03 26.21 17.32
N ILE A 62 -6.06 25.71 16.12
CA ILE A 62 -5.05 24.77 15.61
C ILE A 62 -3.87 25.56 15.06
N ASP A 63 -2.90 25.92 15.88
CA ASP A 63 -1.69 26.67 15.50
C ASP A 63 -0.37 25.99 15.96
N GLY A 64 -0.47 24.89 16.72
CA GLY A 64 0.66 24.09 17.22
C GLY A 64 1.23 24.60 18.54
N VAL A 65 0.57 25.55 19.20
CA VAL A 65 0.92 26.09 20.51
C VAL A 65 -0.11 25.64 21.52
N LEU A 66 0.32 24.94 22.58
CA LEU A 66 -0.57 24.38 23.59
C LEU A 66 -0.75 25.40 24.74
N ASP A 67 -1.33 26.57 24.45
CA ASP A 67 -1.52 27.67 25.40
C ASP A 67 -2.99 27.87 25.83
N GLU A 68 -3.95 27.17 25.22
CA GLU A 68 -5.35 27.23 25.63
C GLU A 68 -5.59 26.69 27.04
N ALA A 69 -6.55 27.30 27.73
CA ALA A 69 -6.93 26.91 29.09
C ALA A 69 -7.28 25.40 29.23
N ALA A 70 -7.79 24.80 28.15
CA ALA A 70 -8.13 23.39 28.12
C ALA A 70 -6.92 22.47 28.40
N TYR A 71 -5.73 22.80 27.89
CA TYR A 71 -4.50 22.04 28.15
C TYR A 71 -4.00 22.19 29.59
N GLN A 72 -4.25 23.32 30.20
CA GLN A 72 -3.90 23.56 31.62
C GLN A 72 -4.87 22.89 32.56
N ALA A 73 -6.15 22.88 32.19
CA ALA A 73 -7.22 22.29 33.04
C ALA A 73 -7.25 20.74 32.95
N THR A 74 -6.68 20.16 31.89
CA THR A 74 -6.69 18.72 31.69
C THR A 74 -5.28 18.14 31.87
N ALA A 75 -5.13 17.21 32.82
CA ALA A 75 -3.85 16.52 33.00
C ALA A 75 -3.43 15.78 31.70
N PRO A 76 -2.16 15.84 31.31
CA PRO A 76 -1.69 15.16 30.12
C PRO A 76 -1.69 13.63 30.28
N ILE A 77 -1.87 12.94 29.19
CA ILE A 77 -1.59 11.52 29.05
C ILE A 77 -0.08 11.37 28.93
N ASP A 78 0.56 10.64 29.80
CA ASP A 78 2.00 10.38 29.82
C ASP A 78 2.30 8.88 30.03
N GLY A 79 3.53 8.53 30.45
CA GLY A 79 3.88 7.15 30.75
C GLY A 79 4.10 6.27 29.50
N PHE A 80 4.52 6.86 28.39
CA PHE A 80 4.87 6.13 27.18
C PHE A 80 6.04 5.17 27.41
N VAL A 81 5.95 3.98 26.82
CA VAL A 81 6.95 2.91 26.93
C VAL A 81 7.55 2.56 25.57
N GLN A 82 8.80 2.15 25.60
CA GLN A 82 9.52 1.74 24.39
C GLN A 82 8.98 0.39 23.86
N GLN A 83 8.81 0.31 22.54
CA GLN A 83 8.77 -0.93 21.80
C GLN A 83 10.17 -1.27 21.31
N GLU A 84 10.89 -0.31 20.77
CA GLU A 84 12.27 -0.38 20.31
C GLU A 84 13.06 0.83 20.84
N PRO A 85 14.33 0.70 21.20
CA PRO A 85 15.14 -0.53 21.17
C PRO A 85 14.95 -1.44 22.37
N ARG A 86 14.37 -0.97 23.50
CA ARG A 86 14.24 -1.68 24.77
C ARG A 86 12.77 -1.83 25.16
N GLU A 87 12.18 -2.95 24.76
CA GLU A 87 10.75 -3.22 24.99
C GLU A 87 10.38 -3.16 26.47
N GLY A 88 9.33 -2.38 26.75
CA GLY A 88 8.80 -2.21 28.10
C GLY A 88 9.54 -1.17 28.98
N GLU A 89 10.71 -0.68 28.55
CA GLU A 89 11.40 0.41 29.24
C GLU A 89 10.66 1.73 29.07
N PRO A 90 10.75 2.68 30.01
CA PRO A 90 10.21 4.03 29.83
C PRO A 90 10.78 4.70 28.57
N ALA A 91 9.98 5.58 27.94
CA ALA A 91 10.46 6.42 26.86
C ALA A 91 11.68 7.23 27.26
N SER A 92 12.69 7.33 26.37
CA SER A 92 13.92 8.08 26.65
C SER A 92 13.75 9.60 26.59
N GLU A 93 12.64 10.07 26.02
CA GLU A 93 12.23 11.47 25.92
C GLU A 93 10.76 11.60 26.36
N ARG A 94 10.47 12.56 27.23
CA ARG A 94 9.11 12.77 27.75
C ARG A 94 8.13 13.11 26.63
N THR A 95 6.93 12.56 26.72
CA THR A 95 5.82 12.82 25.82
C THR A 95 4.57 13.05 26.63
N GLU A 96 3.88 14.13 26.36
CA GLU A 96 2.60 14.51 26.96
C GLU A 96 1.58 14.64 25.84
N ALA A 97 0.41 14.02 25.98
CA ALA A 97 -0.63 14.03 24.98
C ALA A 97 -1.99 14.36 25.58
N TRP A 98 -2.91 14.89 24.80
CA TRP A 98 -4.28 15.21 25.16
C TRP A 98 -5.24 14.69 24.11
N VAL A 99 -6.38 14.17 24.54
CA VAL A 99 -7.51 13.78 23.68
C VAL A 99 -8.73 14.56 24.16
N LEU A 100 -9.12 15.52 23.35
CA LEU A 100 -10.20 16.47 23.67
C LEU A 100 -11.26 16.40 22.57
N PHE A 101 -12.47 16.91 22.82
CA PHE A 101 -13.51 16.97 21.80
C PHE A 101 -14.52 18.09 22.07
N ASP A 102 -15.14 18.57 21.01
CA ASP A 102 -16.34 19.42 21.02
C ASP A 102 -17.48 18.73 20.25
N ASP A 103 -18.49 19.47 19.84
CA ASP A 103 -19.63 18.92 19.10
C ASP A 103 -19.30 18.57 17.65
N GLU A 104 -18.20 19.10 17.08
CA GLU A 104 -17.84 18.93 15.67
C GLU A 104 -16.55 18.13 15.47
N HIS A 105 -15.61 18.19 16.42
CA HIS A 105 -14.25 17.71 16.23
C HIS A 105 -13.76 16.82 17.39
N LEU A 106 -12.97 15.83 17.02
CA LEU A 106 -12.02 15.19 17.92
C LEU A 106 -10.67 15.90 17.78
N TYR A 107 -10.11 16.34 18.91
CA TYR A 107 -8.78 16.96 18.98
C TYR A 107 -7.77 15.99 19.59
N VAL A 108 -6.60 15.90 18.99
CA VAL A 108 -5.43 15.25 19.61
C VAL A 108 -4.25 16.23 19.54
N ALA A 109 -3.64 16.46 20.68
CA ALA A 109 -2.47 17.31 20.78
C ALA A 109 -1.36 16.58 21.55
N ALA A 110 -0.10 16.92 21.27
CA ALA A 110 0.99 16.44 22.08
C ALA A 110 2.17 17.42 22.15
N ARG A 111 2.84 17.39 23.31
CA ARG A 111 4.14 17.98 23.56
C ARG A 111 5.19 16.88 23.57
N CYS A 112 6.07 16.88 22.58
CA CYS A 112 7.15 15.92 22.37
C CYS A 112 8.47 16.56 22.82
N HIS A 113 8.84 16.39 24.11
CA HIS A 113 10.13 16.89 24.61
C HIS A 113 11.29 16.17 23.94
N ASP A 114 12.40 16.86 23.73
CA ASP A 114 13.61 16.28 23.15
C ASP A 114 14.85 16.98 23.74
N SER A 115 15.72 16.21 24.37
CA SER A 115 16.95 16.70 24.99
C SER A 115 17.96 17.21 23.97
N GLN A 116 17.81 16.84 22.68
CA GLN A 116 18.65 17.28 21.58
C GLN A 116 17.80 17.71 20.37
N ALA A 117 16.93 18.70 20.57
CA ALA A 117 15.96 19.17 19.59
C ALA A 117 16.57 19.53 18.21
N ARG A 118 17.87 19.86 18.14
CA ARG A 118 18.59 20.09 16.86
C ARG A 118 18.80 18.82 16.05
N ARG A 119 18.67 17.62 16.66
CA ARG A 119 18.81 16.32 15.99
C ARG A 119 17.49 15.76 15.49
N ILE A 120 16.38 16.44 15.72
CA ILE A 120 15.06 16.05 15.21
C ILE A 120 15.14 15.91 13.69
N VAL A 121 14.83 14.72 13.19
CA VAL A 121 14.81 14.40 11.75
C VAL A 121 13.48 14.85 11.16
N ALA A 122 13.53 15.80 10.24
CA ALA A 122 12.35 16.39 9.63
C ALA A 122 12.67 16.85 8.21
N ASN A 123 12.36 16.02 7.23
CA ASN A 123 12.81 16.17 5.85
C ASN A 123 11.73 15.90 4.79
N ASP A 124 10.48 15.65 5.20
CA ASP A 124 9.34 15.56 4.29
C ASP A 124 8.13 16.24 4.93
N MET A 125 7.76 17.43 4.41
CA MET A 125 6.59 18.18 4.88
C MET A 125 5.36 17.98 3.99
N ARG A 126 5.49 17.22 2.90
CA ARG A 126 4.41 17.00 1.94
C ARG A 126 3.32 16.14 2.56
N ARG A 127 2.04 16.49 2.31
CA ARG A 127 0.92 15.60 2.59
C ARG A 127 1.11 14.27 1.85
N ASP A 128 0.94 13.15 2.55
CA ASP A 128 1.11 11.78 2.05
C ASP A 128 2.49 11.50 1.44
N GLY A 129 3.51 12.21 1.95
CA GLY A 129 4.89 12.02 1.55
C GLY A 129 5.37 10.59 1.85
N ARG A 130 6.02 9.95 0.88
CA ARG A 130 6.51 8.55 1.02
C ARG A 130 7.47 8.37 2.22
N ASN A 131 8.17 9.45 2.61
CA ASN A 131 9.19 9.42 3.64
C ASN A 131 8.74 10.00 4.99
N ILE A 132 7.50 10.45 5.12
CA ILE A 132 6.99 11.09 6.34
C ILE A 132 7.13 10.17 7.57
N GLY A 133 6.93 8.86 7.42
CA GLY A 133 7.13 7.86 8.47
C GLY A 133 8.59 7.69 8.90
N GLN A 134 9.56 8.24 8.15
CA GLN A 134 10.98 8.22 8.47
C GLN A 134 11.45 9.48 9.22
N ASN A 135 10.53 10.39 9.52
CA ASN A 135 10.78 11.59 10.32
C ASN A 135 10.51 11.32 11.81
N ASP A 136 10.92 12.26 12.67
CA ASP A 136 10.32 12.39 13.99
C ASP A 136 8.86 12.71 13.82
N ASN A 137 7.99 11.79 14.27
CA ASN A 137 6.56 11.86 14.03
C ASN A 137 5.75 11.36 15.22
N PHE A 138 4.46 11.69 15.19
CA PHE A 138 3.48 11.16 16.11
C PHE A 138 2.33 10.55 15.30
N SER A 139 2.00 9.29 15.59
CA SER A 139 0.90 8.57 14.96
C SER A 139 -0.22 8.33 15.95
N ILE A 140 -1.44 8.55 15.50
CA ILE A 140 -2.68 8.31 16.21
C ILE A 140 -3.47 7.27 15.42
N ALA A 141 -3.79 6.13 16.00
CA ALA A 141 -4.66 5.15 15.37
C ALA A 141 -5.96 4.97 16.18
N LEU A 142 -7.09 5.06 15.49
CA LEU A 142 -8.43 5.05 16.03
C LEU A 142 -9.23 3.86 15.47
N ASP A 143 -9.67 2.96 16.34
CA ASP A 143 -10.67 1.93 16.06
C ASP A 143 -12.05 2.43 16.50
N THR A 144 -12.74 3.11 15.60
CA THR A 144 -14.00 3.79 15.85
C THR A 144 -15.21 2.85 15.99
N PHE A 145 -15.06 1.60 15.54
CA PHE A 145 -16.06 0.56 15.69
C PHE A 145 -15.78 -0.38 16.89
N HIS A 146 -14.62 -0.20 17.53
CA HIS A 146 -14.11 -1.04 18.61
C HIS A 146 -14.19 -2.54 18.28
N ASP A 147 -13.79 -2.86 17.02
CA ASP A 147 -13.74 -4.23 16.52
C ASP A 147 -12.37 -4.88 16.71
N ARG A 148 -11.39 -4.10 17.19
CA ARG A 148 -9.99 -4.50 17.44
C ARG A 148 -9.27 -5.00 16.19
N ARG A 149 -9.67 -4.51 14.99
CA ARG A 149 -9.13 -4.97 13.70
C ARG A 149 -8.96 -3.86 12.69
N ASN A 150 -9.93 -2.95 12.63
CA ASN A 150 -10.02 -1.93 11.58
C ASN A 150 -10.06 -0.55 12.18
N GLY A 151 -9.61 0.45 11.44
CA GLY A 151 -9.64 1.82 11.90
C GLY A 151 -8.88 2.78 10.98
N TYR A 152 -8.46 3.88 11.56
CA TYR A 152 -7.80 4.98 10.86
C TYR A 152 -6.48 5.31 11.52
N GLU A 153 -5.46 5.68 10.75
CA GLU A 153 -4.21 6.26 11.24
C GLU A 153 -4.11 7.71 10.77
N PHE A 154 -3.71 8.59 11.67
CA PHE A 154 -3.33 9.98 11.41
C PHE A 154 -1.90 10.16 11.89
N LEU A 155 -1.02 10.62 11.02
CA LEU A 155 0.37 10.85 11.33
C LEU A 155 0.71 12.31 11.08
N VAL A 156 1.40 12.93 12.04
CA VAL A 156 1.96 14.27 11.93
C VAL A 156 3.45 14.23 12.22
N ASN A 157 4.24 15.07 11.55
CA ASN A 157 5.64 15.23 11.86
C ASN A 157 5.95 16.65 12.40
N SER A 158 7.17 16.84 12.86
CA SER A 158 7.60 18.06 13.54
C SER A 158 7.66 19.31 12.65
N ILE A 159 7.44 19.21 11.34
CA ILE A 159 7.45 20.35 10.37
C ILE A 159 6.12 20.51 9.64
N GLY A 160 5.06 19.87 10.12
CA GLY A 160 3.70 20.01 9.59
C GLY A 160 3.38 19.11 8.41
N GLY A 161 4.22 18.14 8.08
CA GLY A 161 3.87 17.05 7.18
C GLY A 161 2.81 16.17 7.82
N VAL A 162 1.83 15.73 7.04
CA VAL A 162 0.67 14.95 7.49
C VAL A 162 0.42 13.74 6.57
N GLN A 163 -0.10 12.68 7.15
CA GLN A 163 -0.54 11.49 6.41
C GLN A 163 -1.75 10.89 7.10
N ASP A 164 -2.72 10.44 6.33
CA ASP A 164 -3.83 9.65 6.82
C ASP A 164 -3.87 8.30 6.13
N ALA A 165 -4.47 7.32 6.79
CA ALA A 165 -4.59 5.98 6.26
C ALA A 165 -5.78 5.25 6.86
N GLN A 166 -6.29 4.28 6.11
CA GLN A 166 -7.26 3.32 6.60
C GLN A 166 -6.58 1.98 6.88
N ILE A 167 -6.87 1.40 8.05
CA ILE A 167 -6.28 0.14 8.51
C ILE A 167 -7.32 -0.97 8.39
N PHE A 168 -6.90 -2.13 7.86
CA PHE A 168 -7.71 -3.32 7.73
C PHE A 168 -7.02 -4.52 8.38
N ASP A 169 -7.77 -5.28 9.20
CA ASP A 169 -7.33 -6.53 9.81
C ASP A 169 -6.00 -6.45 10.59
N GLU A 170 -5.68 -5.29 11.18
CA GLU A 170 -4.40 -5.03 11.87
C GLU A 170 -3.15 -5.27 10.99
N ARG A 171 -3.31 -5.39 9.68
CA ARG A 171 -2.26 -5.85 8.77
C ARG A 171 -2.10 -4.93 7.57
N ASP A 172 -3.19 -4.63 6.91
CA ASP A 172 -3.20 -3.91 5.64
C ASP A 172 -3.52 -2.44 5.87
N VAL A 173 -2.82 -1.57 5.12
CA VAL A 173 -2.93 -0.12 5.25
C VAL A 173 -3.17 0.47 3.87
N SER A 174 -4.27 1.18 3.68
CA SER A 174 -4.50 2.03 2.52
C SER A 174 -4.13 3.47 2.87
N ARG A 175 -3.01 3.96 2.32
CA ARG A 175 -2.55 5.35 2.44
C ARG A 175 -3.15 6.27 1.37
N ASP A 176 -3.93 5.69 0.49
CA ASP A 176 -4.63 6.41 -0.57
C ASP A 176 -6.04 6.85 -0.12
N TRP A 177 -6.43 6.48 1.09
CA TRP A 177 -7.60 7.04 1.75
C TRP A 177 -7.27 8.42 2.27
N ASN A 178 -7.95 9.41 1.72
CA ASN A 178 -7.78 10.82 2.09
C ASN A 178 -9.04 11.35 2.74
N THR A 179 -8.88 12.03 3.88
CA THR A 179 -9.99 12.72 4.53
C THR A 179 -9.62 14.15 4.91
N VAL A 180 -10.62 14.94 5.25
CA VAL A 180 -10.39 16.34 5.66
C VAL A 180 -10.17 16.40 7.16
N TRP A 181 -9.01 16.89 7.54
CA TRP A 181 -8.61 17.22 8.89
C TRP A 181 -7.56 18.32 8.89
N ARG A 182 -7.29 18.91 10.03
CA ARG A 182 -6.32 20.01 10.15
C ARG A 182 -5.28 19.64 11.18
N SER A 183 -4.04 20.04 10.93
CA SER A 183 -2.96 19.95 11.91
C SER A 183 -1.98 21.11 11.75
N ARG A 184 -1.34 21.48 12.86
CA ARG A 184 -0.19 22.38 12.89
C ARG A 184 0.83 21.84 13.88
N SER A 185 2.09 21.96 13.50
CA SER A 185 3.23 21.59 14.34
C SER A 185 4.15 22.78 14.52
N ARG A 186 4.74 22.89 15.72
CA ARG A 186 5.72 23.93 16.07
C ARG A 186 6.93 23.30 16.72
N ARG A 187 8.12 23.80 16.38
CA ARG A 187 9.40 23.39 16.98
C ARG A 187 9.97 24.48 17.83
N ASP A 188 10.62 24.10 18.94
CA ASP A 188 11.37 24.99 19.80
C ASP A 188 12.68 24.29 20.29
N GLU A 189 13.40 24.91 21.19
CA GLU A 189 14.66 24.40 21.73
C GLU A 189 14.49 23.16 22.64
N ARG A 190 13.27 22.89 23.10
CA ARG A 190 12.93 21.77 24.00
C ARG A 190 12.21 20.63 23.31
N GLY A 191 12.04 20.70 21.96
CA GLY A 191 11.37 19.67 21.16
C GLY A 191 10.38 20.23 20.16
N TRP A 192 9.18 19.65 20.14
CA TRP A 192 8.10 20.09 19.26
C TRP A 192 6.73 19.79 19.85
N SER A 193 5.73 20.50 19.39
CA SER A 193 4.33 20.29 19.70
C SER A 193 3.51 20.21 18.43
N PHE A 194 2.34 19.62 18.54
CA PHE A 194 1.35 19.66 17.47
C PHE A 194 -0.06 19.67 18.04
N GLU A 195 -0.96 20.18 17.23
CA GLU A 195 -2.41 20.06 17.41
C GLU A 195 -3.01 19.51 16.14
N LEU A 196 -4.00 18.66 16.27
CA LEU A 196 -4.82 18.21 15.18
C LEU A 196 -6.30 18.24 15.55
N ALA A 197 -7.16 18.55 14.58
CA ALA A 197 -8.61 18.52 14.67
C ALA A 197 -9.17 17.63 13.55
N ILE A 198 -9.87 16.57 13.93
CA ILE A 198 -10.54 15.63 13.03
C ILE A 198 -12.04 15.89 13.14
N PRO A 199 -12.70 16.44 12.11
CA PRO A 199 -14.15 16.55 12.10
C PRO A 199 -14.80 15.17 12.23
N PHE A 200 -15.81 15.01 13.09
CA PHE A 200 -16.52 13.73 13.23
C PHE A 200 -17.09 13.22 11.91
N ARG A 201 -17.51 14.11 11.01
CA ARG A 201 -17.96 13.75 9.65
C ARG A 201 -16.86 13.11 8.77
N SER A 202 -15.59 13.26 9.15
CA SER A 202 -14.45 12.62 8.45
C SER A 202 -14.21 11.19 8.91
N LEU A 203 -14.88 10.75 9.97
CA LEU A 203 -14.78 9.42 10.54
C LEU A 203 -16.11 8.67 10.41
N ARG A 204 -16.01 7.35 10.39
CA ARG A 204 -17.18 6.48 10.50
C ARG A 204 -17.13 5.78 11.83
N TYR A 205 -18.23 5.79 12.55
CA TYR A 205 -18.36 5.23 13.88
C TYR A 205 -19.78 4.69 14.10
N ARG A 206 -20.04 4.08 15.25
CA ARG A 206 -21.36 3.52 15.61
C ARG A 206 -22.41 4.64 15.80
N ALA A 207 -23.46 4.36 16.53
CA ALA A 207 -24.55 5.31 16.80
C ALA A 207 -24.06 6.62 17.42
N ALA A 208 -24.88 7.68 17.34
CA ALA A 208 -24.67 8.92 18.10
C ALA A 208 -24.62 8.69 19.62
N GLY A 209 -24.00 9.63 20.33
CA GLY A 209 -23.89 9.62 21.79
C GLY A 209 -22.56 9.05 22.28
N ALA A 210 -22.58 8.44 23.45
CA ALA A 210 -21.37 7.93 24.08
C ALA A 210 -20.68 6.86 23.25
N GLN A 211 -19.39 7.05 23.01
CA GLN A 211 -18.54 6.19 22.18
C GLN A 211 -17.55 5.40 23.05
N VAL A 212 -17.25 4.19 22.59
CA VAL A 212 -16.12 3.41 23.07
C VAL A 212 -15.28 3.04 21.85
N TRP A 213 -14.05 3.60 21.77
CA TRP A 213 -13.13 3.38 20.66
C TRP A 213 -11.85 2.69 21.11
N GLY A 214 -11.06 2.16 20.18
CA GLY A 214 -9.68 1.80 20.42
C GLY A 214 -8.77 2.98 20.08
N LEU A 215 -7.71 3.18 20.87
CA LEU A 215 -6.74 4.27 20.71
C LEU A 215 -5.31 3.73 20.82
N ASN A 216 -4.52 3.89 19.77
CA ASN A 216 -3.06 3.74 19.83
C ASN A 216 -2.40 5.10 19.61
N LEU A 217 -1.47 5.46 20.48
CA LEU A 217 -0.60 6.63 20.33
C LEU A 217 0.84 6.14 20.24
N ARG A 218 1.55 6.58 19.21
CA ARG A 218 2.97 6.27 19.00
C ARG A 218 3.75 7.53 18.69
N ARG A 219 4.85 7.74 19.39
CA ARG A 219 5.90 8.70 18.97
C ARG A 219 7.08 7.95 18.39
N THR A 220 7.64 8.45 17.30
CA THR A 220 8.91 8.02 16.73
C THR A 220 9.97 9.07 17.03
N ILE A 221 11.05 8.67 17.73
CA ILE A 221 12.24 9.49 17.96
C ILE A 221 13.31 8.99 17.00
N ARG A 222 13.37 9.58 15.81
CA ARG A 222 14.09 8.99 14.68
C ARG A 222 15.60 8.98 14.87
N TRP A 223 16.18 10.01 15.43
CA TRP A 223 17.62 10.04 15.63
C TRP A 223 18.13 9.00 16.65
N LYS A 224 17.23 8.48 17.52
CA LYS A 224 17.50 7.35 18.43
C LYS A 224 17.03 6.02 17.84
N ASN A 225 16.33 6.01 16.73
CA ASN A 225 15.59 4.85 16.19
C ASN A 225 14.73 4.18 17.27
N GLU A 226 14.02 5.00 18.03
CA GLU A 226 13.17 4.61 19.14
C GLU A 226 11.70 4.76 18.76
N TYR A 227 10.89 3.73 19.04
CA TYR A 227 9.45 3.76 18.96
C TYR A 227 8.88 3.65 20.36
N VAL A 228 8.06 4.63 20.76
CA VAL A 228 7.37 4.64 22.06
C VAL A 228 5.88 4.67 21.86
N TYR A 229 5.18 3.91 22.68
CA TYR A 229 3.73 3.76 22.63
C TYR A 229 3.11 4.07 23.98
N LEU A 230 1.86 4.55 23.97
CA LEU A 230 1.05 4.68 25.19
C LEU A 230 0.71 3.28 25.76
N SER A 231 0.19 2.38 24.93
CA SER A 231 -0.05 0.97 25.28
C SER A 231 1.12 0.11 24.83
N PRO A 232 1.62 -0.84 25.65
CA PRO A 232 2.68 -1.74 25.24
C PRO A 232 2.32 -2.53 23.99
N VAL A 233 3.21 -2.51 22.99
CA VAL A 233 3.08 -3.26 21.75
C VAL A 233 4.32 -4.13 21.58
N PRO A 234 4.18 -5.45 21.36
CA PRO A 234 5.31 -6.34 21.18
C PRO A 234 6.24 -5.90 20.02
N ARG A 235 7.57 -5.99 20.25
CA ARG A 235 8.59 -5.58 19.27
C ARG A 235 8.58 -6.38 17.97
N THR A 236 7.98 -7.59 17.97
CA THR A 236 7.79 -8.41 16.77
C THR A 236 7.08 -7.66 15.65
N TYR A 237 6.21 -6.71 16.01
CA TYR A 237 5.45 -5.93 15.03
C TYR A 237 6.24 -4.74 14.45
N GLY A 238 7.38 -4.37 15.04
CA GLY A 238 8.24 -3.26 14.60
C GLY A 238 7.44 -1.99 14.30
N ALA A 239 7.77 -1.28 13.24
CA ALA A 239 7.08 -0.06 12.83
C ALA A 239 5.57 -0.24 12.56
N ARG A 240 5.09 -1.49 12.38
CA ARG A 240 3.67 -1.82 12.19
C ARG A 240 2.90 -1.99 13.50
N GLY A 241 3.55 -1.85 14.63
CA GLY A 241 2.88 -1.92 15.93
C GLY A 241 1.71 -0.96 16.09
N ILE A 242 1.74 0.20 15.43
CA ILE A 242 0.63 1.17 15.46
C ILE A 242 -0.68 0.59 14.90
N LEU A 243 -0.62 -0.40 14.00
CA LEU A 243 -1.79 -1.04 13.40
C LEU A 243 -2.47 -2.05 14.34
N ARG A 244 -1.85 -2.37 15.50
CA ARG A 244 -2.31 -3.44 16.41
C ARG A 244 -3.39 -2.94 17.35
N PHE A 245 -4.62 -2.89 16.87
CA PHE A 245 -5.78 -2.50 17.69
C PHE A 245 -6.08 -3.50 18.81
N SER A 246 -5.63 -4.75 18.70
CA SER A 246 -5.68 -5.73 19.79
C SER A 246 -4.86 -5.31 21.01
N SER A 247 -3.84 -4.46 20.83
CA SER A 247 -3.03 -3.85 21.90
C SER A 247 -3.46 -2.42 22.26
N ALA A 248 -4.48 -1.88 21.61
CA ALA A 248 -4.93 -0.51 21.79
C ALA A 248 -5.55 -0.28 23.18
N ALA A 249 -5.33 0.91 23.74
CA ALA A 249 -6.10 1.42 24.86
C ALA A 249 -7.58 1.55 24.48
N THR A 250 -8.45 1.55 25.49
CA THR A 250 -9.87 1.85 25.30
C THR A 250 -10.11 3.34 25.55
N LEU A 251 -10.59 4.05 24.52
CA LEU A 251 -11.00 5.46 24.63
C LEU A 251 -12.48 5.54 25.02
N VAL A 252 -12.77 6.24 26.10
CA VAL A 252 -14.11 6.45 26.65
C VAL A 252 -14.36 7.93 26.93
N GLY A 253 -15.59 8.28 27.32
CA GLY A 253 -15.98 9.67 27.66
C GLY A 253 -16.16 10.54 26.39
N LEU A 254 -16.01 9.99 25.21
CA LEU A 254 -16.25 10.67 23.95
C LEU A 254 -17.75 10.62 23.61
N GLU A 255 -18.32 11.74 23.28
CA GLU A 255 -19.68 11.85 22.74
C GLU A 255 -19.62 12.35 21.30
N ALA A 256 -20.08 11.55 20.37
CA ALA A 256 -20.06 11.90 18.96
C ALA A 256 -21.47 12.25 18.46
N PRO A 257 -21.60 13.25 17.57
CA PRO A 257 -22.89 13.63 16.96
C PRO A 257 -23.48 12.48 16.13
N ALA A 258 -24.72 12.61 15.73
CA ALA A 258 -25.28 11.73 14.71
C ALA A 258 -24.45 11.85 13.43
N ALA A 259 -23.92 10.71 12.94
CA ALA A 259 -23.20 10.73 11.69
C ALA A 259 -24.11 11.25 10.56
N SER A 260 -23.72 12.32 9.90
CA SER A 260 -24.41 12.80 8.72
C SER A 260 -24.13 11.83 7.55
N LEU A 261 -25.16 11.59 6.73
CA LEU A 261 -25.00 10.94 5.44
C LEU A 261 -24.32 11.97 4.51
N ALA A 262 -22.99 12.02 4.52
CA ALA A 262 -22.26 13.00 3.75
C ALA A 262 -22.34 12.66 2.25
N LEU A 263 -22.84 13.58 1.45
CA LEU A 263 -22.73 13.57 0.00
C LEU A 263 -21.51 14.41 -0.39
N GLU A 264 -20.56 13.80 -1.08
CA GLU A 264 -19.42 14.50 -1.68
C GLU A 264 -19.57 14.48 -3.19
N ILE A 265 -19.40 15.63 -3.83
CA ILE A 265 -19.44 15.82 -5.28
C ILE A 265 -18.11 16.43 -5.69
N LYS A 266 -17.35 15.75 -6.55
CA LYS A 266 -16.02 16.19 -7.01
C LYS A 266 -15.99 16.29 -8.54
N PRO A 267 -16.56 17.37 -9.16
CA PRO A 267 -16.37 17.63 -10.58
C PRO A 267 -14.92 17.94 -10.90
N TYR A 268 -14.54 17.61 -12.13
CA TYR A 268 -13.25 18.01 -12.67
C TYR A 268 -13.38 18.50 -14.12
N ALA A 269 -12.41 19.30 -14.52
CA ALA A 269 -12.18 19.66 -15.91
C ALA A 269 -10.68 19.54 -16.21
N LEU A 270 -10.33 19.08 -17.38
CA LEU A 270 -8.97 19.02 -17.86
C LEU A 270 -8.85 19.55 -19.29
N SER A 271 -7.64 20.02 -19.61
CA SER A 271 -7.22 20.34 -20.97
C SER A 271 -5.79 19.85 -21.17
N GLY A 272 -5.52 19.25 -22.30
CA GLY A 272 -4.23 18.68 -22.60
C GLY A 272 -3.78 18.95 -24.02
N LEU A 273 -2.47 19.21 -24.19
CA LEU A 273 -1.80 19.25 -25.48
C LEU A 273 -0.93 18.00 -25.59
N ARG A 274 -1.15 17.20 -26.63
CA ARG A 274 -0.44 15.94 -26.85
C ARG A 274 0.22 15.90 -28.22
N ALA A 275 1.37 15.22 -28.26
CA ALA A 275 2.04 14.79 -29.48
C ALA A 275 2.47 13.34 -29.30
N ASP A 276 2.18 12.48 -30.27
CA ASP A 276 2.63 11.08 -30.27
C ASP A 276 3.14 10.72 -31.66
N ARG A 277 4.43 10.47 -31.73
CA ARG A 277 5.15 10.11 -32.96
C ARG A 277 5.42 8.62 -33.07
N ALA A 278 5.13 7.86 -32.02
CA ALA A 278 5.20 6.41 -32.03
C ALA A 278 3.94 5.74 -32.58
N LEU A 279 2.88 6.52 -32.80
CA LEU A 279 1.64 6.05 -33.41
C LEU A 279 1.69 6.12 -34.94
N ASP A 280 0.87 5.29 -35.56
CA ASP A 280 0.58 5.35 -37.00
C ASP A 280 -0.95 5.45 -37.19
N PRO A 281 -1.48 6.59 -37.69
CA PRO A 281 -0.75 7.82 -38.02
C PRO A 281 -0.25 8.58 -36.79
N SER A 282 0.94 9.19 -36.91
CA SER A 282 1.49 10.07 -35.89
C SER A 282 0.79 11.43 -35.90
N PHE A 283 0.72 12.08 -34.71
CA PHE A 283 0.20 13.45 -34.61
C PHE A 283 1.17 14.34 -33.81
N ALA A 284 1.26 15.61 -34.18
CA ALA A 284 2.21 16.54 -33.61
C ALA A 284 1.59 17.47 -32.55
N HIS A 285 0.32 17.82 -32.70
CA HIS A 285 -0.39 18.75 -31.80
C HIS A 285 -1.86 18.35 -31.79
N ASP A 286 -2.27 17.67 -30.73
CA ASP A 286 -3.68 17.34 -30.47
C ASP A 286 -4.10 18.03 -29.17
N LEU A 287 -5.09 18.92 -29.28
CA LEU A 287 -5.67 19.58 -28.13
C LEU A 287 -6.86 18.73 -27.67
N ASP A 288 -6.74 18.20 -26.49
CA ASP A 288 -7.76 17.37 -25.85
C ASP A 288 -8.36 18.08 -24.62
N GLY A 289 -9.64 17.89 -24.42
CA GLY A 289 -10.35 18.40 -23.26
C GLY A 289 -11.37 17.39 -22.78
N ASP A 290 -11.46 17.18 -21.49
CA ASP A 290 -12.47 16.31 -20.89
C ASP A 290 -12.97 16.88 -19.57
N ALA A 291 -14.18 16.45 -19.18
CA ALA A 291 -14.80 16.79 -17.91
C ALA A 291 -15.57 15.59 -17.37
N GLY A 292 -15.55 15.43 -16.08
CA GLY A 292 -16.25 14.36 -15.41
C GLY A 292 -16.59 14.71 -13.97
N VAL A 293 -17.18 13.74 -13.28
CA VAL A 293 -17.60 13.92 -11.91
C VAL A 293 -17.48 12.63 -11.12
N ASP A 294 -16.98 12.75 -9.91
CA ASP A 294 -17.00 11.70 -8.90
C ASP A 294 -18.03 12.08 -7.83
N LEU A 295 -18.86 11.12 -7.44
CA LEU A 295 -19.86 11.24 -6.40
C LEU A 295 -19.56 10.21 -5.31
N LYS A 296 -19.59 10.62 -4.05
CA LYS A 296 -19.46 9.71 -2.92
C LYS A 296 -20.60 9.94 -1.95
N TYR A 297 -21.31 8.87 -1.61
CA TYR A 297 -22.44 8.91 -0.71
C TYR A 297 -22.39 7.84 0.35
N GLY A 298 -22.51 8.23 1.60
CA GLY A 298 -22.65 7.33 2.73
C GLY A 298 -24.06 6.74 2.78
N ILE A 299 -24.28 5.53 2.24
CA ILE A 299 -25.60 4.86 2.28
C ILE A 299 -25.98 4.53 3.73
N THR A 300 -25.01 4.05 4.49
CA THR A 300 -25.13 3.80 5.93
C THR A 300 -23.84 4.25 6.62
N ARG A 301 -23.81 4.20 7.94
CA ARG A 301 -22.60 4.51 8.73
C ARG A 301 -21.40 3.63 8.37
N GLY A 302 -21.64 2.42 7.86
CA GLY A 302 -20.59 1.46 7.49
C GLY A 302 -20.41 1.25 5.99
N LEU A 303 -21.31 1.75 5.13
CA LEU A 303 -21.29 1.51 3.68
C LEU A 303 -21.26 2.81 2.89
N THR A 304 -20.35 2.89 1.92
CA THR A 304 -20.20 4.01 0.98
C THR A 304 -20.46 3.54 -0.43
N ALA A 305 -21.25 4.30 -1.16
CA ALA A 305 -21.34 4.22 -2.61
C ALA A 305 -20.48 5.32 -3.23
N ASP A 306 -19.68 4.95 -4.19
CA ASP A 306 -18.92 5.85 -5.06
C ASP A 306 -19.42 5.65 -6.48
N PHE A 307 -19.59 6.72 -7.20
CA PHE A 307 -19.93 6.71 -8.61
C PHE A 307 -19.01 7.65 -9.36
N THR A 308 -18.54 7.23 -10.53
CA THR A 308 -17.69 8.05 -11.39
C THR A 308 -18.24 8.07 -12.80
N TYR A 309 -18.20 9.23 -13.42
CA TYR A 309 -18.55 9.44 -14.81
C TYR A 309 -17.38 10.09 -15.54
N ARG A 310 -16.91 9.45 -16.62
CA ARG A 310 -15.76 9.87 -17.43
C ARG A 310 -14.49 10.09 -16.60
N THR A 311 -14.16 9.15 -15.70
CA THR A 311 -13.00 9.33 -14.83
C THR A 311 -11.71 9.47 -15.62
N ASP A 312 -10.87 10.43 -15.22
CA ASP A 312 -9.56 10.73 -15.81
C ASP A 312 -8.42 10.50 -14.84
N PHE A 313 -7.28 10.10 -15.35
CA PHE A 313 -6.10 9.72 -14.62
C PHE A 313 -4.85 10.54 -14.99
N ALA A 314 -5.01 11.71 -15.60
CA ALA A 314 -3.90 12.56 -16.05
C ALA A 314 -2.97 13.00 -14.90
N GLN A 315 -3.46 13.06 -13.67
CA GLN A 315 -2.65 13.39 -12.48
C GLN A 315 -1.76 12.25 -12.00
N VAL A 316 -1.91 11.05 -12.53
CA VAL A 316 -1.16 9.87 -12.08
C VAL A 316 0.29 9.96 -12.54
N GLU A 317 1.22 9.72 -11.63
CA GLU A 317 2.66 9.66 -11.92
C GLU A 317 2.98 8.41 -12.74
N ASP A 318 3.92 8.54 -13.69
CA ASP A 318 4.44 7.41 -14.46
C ASP A 318 4.98 6.28 -13.56
N ASP A 319 4.99 5.06 -14.10
CA ASP A 319 5.57 3.92 -13.39
C ASP A 319 7.10 4.01 -13.34
N ASP A 320 7.65 3.63 -12.19
CA ASP A 320 9.09 3.47 -12.05
C ASP A 320 9.57 2.38 -13.02
N GLN A 321 10.53 2.70 -13.87
CA GLN A 321 11.14 1.70 -14.75
C GLN A 321 11.96 0.71 -13.93
N VAL A 322 12.06 -0.51 -14.43
CA VAL A 322 12.83 -1.59 -13.78
C VAL A 322 13.65 -2.35 -14.84
N VAL A 323 14.80 -2.87 -14.42
CA VAL A 323 15.56 -3.83 -15.22
C VAL A 323 14.92 -5.21 -15.01
N ASN A 324 14.26 -5.74 -16.02
CA ASN A 324 13.68 -7.07 -15.98
C ASN A 324 14.51 -8.04 -16.84
N LEU A 325 15.32 -8.87 -16.20
CA LEU A 325 16.11 -9.94 -16.82
C LEU A 325 15.45 -11.31 -16.63
N THR A 326 14.14 -11.33 -16.39
CA THR A 326 13.34 -12.55 -16.25
C THR A 326 12.32 -12.65 -17.39
N ARG A 327 11.85 -13.84 -17.68
CA ARG A 327 10.79 -14.08 -18.67
C ARG A 327 9.38 -13.72 -18.18
N PHE A 328 9.24 -13.23 -16.96
CA PHE A 328 7.96 -12.95 -16.34
C PHE A 328 7.60 -11.47 -16.38
N ASN A 329 6.31 -11.18 -16.49
CA ASN A 329 5.79 -9.82 -16.44
C ASN A 329 6.02 -9.19 -15.07
N VAL A 330 6.27 -7.88 -15.08
CA VAL A 330 6.41 -7.07 -13.86
C VAL A 330 5.02 -6.65 -13.39
N PHE A 331 4.82 -6.72 -12.09
CA PHE A 331 3.60 -6.20 -11.45
C PHE A 331 3.80 -4.71 -11.09
N PHE A 332 2.92 -3.84 -11.57
CA PHE A 332 2.88 -2.43 -11.23
C PHE A 332 1.64 -2.16 -10.35
N PRO A 333 1.79 -1.49 -9.19
CA PRO A 333 0.67 -1.22 -8.31
C PRO A 333 -0.35 -0.27 -8.95
N GLU A 334 -1.61 -0.31 -8.47
CA GLU A 334 -2.63 0.68 -8.82
C GLU A 334 -2.21 2.07 -8.29
N LYS A 335 -2.52 3.13 -9.03
CA LYS A 335 -2.21 4.52 -8.69
C LYS A 335 -3.41 5.46 -8.86
N ARG A 336 -4.52 4.96 -9.40
CA ARG A 336 -5.72 5.76 -9.71
C ARG A 336 -6.60 5.86 -8.48
N GLU A 337 -6.90 7.10 -8.05
CA GLU A 337 -7.60 7.43 -6.80
C GLU A 337 -8.92 6.64 -6.64
N PHE A 338 -9.75 6.57 -7.69
CA PHE A 338 -11.01 5.82 -7.64
C PHE A 338 -10.85 4.35 -7.23
N PHE A 339 -9.76 3.69 -7.62
CA PHE A 339 -9.53 2.28 -7.31
C PHE A 339 -8.78 2.05 -6.00
N LEU A 340 -8.05 3.05 -5.51
CA LEU A 340 -7.20 2.93 -4.33
C LEU A 340 -8.00 2.94 -3.03
N GLU A 341 -9.03 3.77 -2.95
CA GLU A 341 -9.86 3.85 -1.75
C GLU A 341 -10.63 2.54 -1.54
N GLY A 342 -10.50 1.96 -0.36
CA GLY A 342 -11.13 0.67 -0.02
C GLY A 342 -10.57 -0.55 -0.75
N GLN A 343 -9.44 -0.42 -1.47
CA GLN A 343 -8.80 -1.51 -2.21
C GLN A 343 -8.56 -2.75 -1.35
N GLY A 344 -8.21 -2.59 -0.08
CA GLY A 344 -8.00 -3.70 0.86
C GLY A 344 -9.22 -4.60 1.05
N ILE A 345 -10.44 -4.10 0.81
CA ILE A 345 -11.66 -4.91 0.87
C ILE A 345 -11.65 -5.99 -0.22
N PHE A 346 -11.12 -5.69 -1.41
CA PHE A 346 -11.07 -6.61 -2.54
C PHE A 346 -9.88 -7.58 -2.48
N ALA A 347 -9.00 -7.48 -1.49
CA ALA A 347 -7.89 -8.41 -1.32
C ALA A 347 -8.42 -9.85 -1.14
N PHE A 348 -7.77 -10.83 -1.80
CA PHE A 348 -8.17 -12.23 -1.82
C PHE A 348 -6.96 -13.13 -1.58
N GLY A 349 -7.16 -14.23 -0.84
CA GLY A 349 -6.15 -15.27 -0.65
C GLY A 349 -4.89 -14.82 0.09
N GLY A 350 -4.95 -13.72 0.85
CA GLY A 350 -3.82 -13.17 1.60
C GLY A 350 -2.70 -12.59 0.71
N VAL A 351 -3.03 -12.20 -0.52
CA VAL A 351 -2.10 -11.50 -1.42
C VAL A 351 -2.02 -10.03 -1.01
N GLU A 352 -0.81 -9.52 -0.85
CA GLU A 352 -0.57 -8.09 -0.63
C GLU A 352 -0.68 -7.36 -1.97
N ILE A 353 -1.72 -6.54 -2.13
CA ILE A 353 -1.95 -5.77 -3.36
C ILE A 353 -1.05 -4.52 -3.39
N VAL A 354 -0.64 -4.02 -2.22
CA VAL A 354 0.28 -2.90 -2.10
C VAL A 354 1.68 -3.42 -1.76
N PRO A 355 2.68 -3.23 -2.63
CA PRO A 355 4.06 -3.62 -2.34
C PRO A 355 4.58 -2.89 -1.10
N ARG A 356 5.19 -3.63 -0.18
CA ARG A 356 5.85 -3.04 0.99
C ARG A 356 7.12 -2.31 0.55
N PRO A 357 7.37 -1.07 1.01
CA PRO A 357 8.67 -0.45 0.83
C PRO A 357 9.77 -1.37 1.37
N GLY A 358 10.79 -1.66 0.55
CA GLY A 358 11.88 -2.54 0.91
C GLY A 358 11.62 -4.05 0.73
N ASN A 359 10.40 -4.47 0.41
CA ASN A 359 10.12 -5.86 0.08
C ASN A 359 10.07 -6.05 -1.45
N VAL A 360 11.24 -6.18 -2.06
CA VAL A 360 11.39 -6.47 -3.51
C VAL A 360 10.73 -7.81 -3.88
N PHE A 361 10.46 -8.68 -2.89
CA PHE A 361 9.91 -10.02 -3.07
C PHE A 361 8.38 -10.07 -3.19
N ALA A 362 7.64 -9.08 -2.70
CA ALA A 362 6.19 -9.01 -2.93
C ALA A 362 5.85 -8.87 -4.42
N ALA A 363 6.72 -8.18 -5.18
CA ALA A 363 6.60 -8.09 -6.64
C ALA A 363 6.90 -9.42 -7.37
N ALA A 364 7.51 -10.39 -6.69
CA ALA A 364 7.91 -11.69 -7.25
C ALA A 364 6.95 -12.85 -6.90
N SER A 365 5.85 -12.59 -6.19
CA SER A 365 4.88 -13.63 -5.84
C SER A 365 4.26 -14.27 -7.08
N ASN A 366 4.25 -15.61 -7.14
CA ASN A 366 3.54 -16.36 -8.16
C ASN A 366 2.05 -16.56 -7.84
N THR A 367 1.60 -16.06 -6.68
CA THR A 367 0.21 -16.17 -6.27
C THR A 367 -0.69 -15.33 -7.18
N PRO A 368 -1.71 -15.90 -7.81
CA PRO A 368 -2.67 -15.17 -8.62
C PRO A 368 -3.37 -14.06 -7.83
N VAL A 369 -3.54 -12.92 -8.45
CA VAL A 369 -4.40 -11.83 -7.99
C VAL A 369 -5.70 -11.93 -8.76
N LEU A 370 -6.82 -12.27 -8.11
CA LEU A 370 -8.10 -12.47 -8.81
C LEU A 370 -8.73 -11.15 -9.26
N PHE A 371 -8.49 -10.07 -8.54
CA PHE A 371 -8.92 -8.73 -8.90
C PHE A 371 -7.75 -7.76 -8.88
N PHE A 372 -7.44 -7.19 -10.02
CA PHE A 372 -6.40 -6.20 -10.23
C PHE A 372 -6.96 -5.05 -11.07
N SER A 373 -7.28 -3.95 -10.43
CA SER A 373 -8.00 -2.83 -11.04
C SER A 373 -7.31 -2.23 -12.27
N ARG A 374 -5.96 -2.34 -12.38
CA ARG A 374 -5.22 -1.88 -13.57
C ARG A 374 -5.59 -2.59 -14.87
N GLN A 375 -6.23 -3.76 -14.81
CA GLN A 375 -6.79 -4.40 -16.00
C GLN A 375 -8.03 -3.65 -16.55
N ILE A 376 -8.62 -2.77 -15.74
CA ILE A 376 -9.74 -1.95 -16.16
C ILE A 376 -9.22 -0.61 -16.67
N GLY A 377 -9.59 -0.21 -17.89
CA GLY A 377 -9.14 1.05 -18.48
C GLY A 377 -7.72 1.03 -19.03
N LEU A 378 -7.12 -0.17 -19.19
CA LEU A 378 -5.80 -0.36 -19.82
C LEU A 378 -5.81 -1.63 -20.66
N GLN A 379 -5.38 -1.55 -21.93
CA GLN A 379 -5.21 -2.72 -22.79
C GLN A 379 -4.01 -2.51 -23.72
N ASN A 380 -3.15 -3.54 -23.86
CA ASN A 380 -1.91 -3.49 -24.65
C ASN A 380 -1.00 -2.30 -24.27
N GLY A 381 -0.93 -1.95 -22.98
CA GLY A 381 -0.16 -0.81 -22.47
C GLY A 381 -0.76 0.56 -22.79
N ARG A 382 -1.96 0.62 -23.37
CA ARG A 382 -2.64 1.86 -23.78
C ARG A 382 -3.90 2.12 -22.97
N PRO A 383 -4.23 3.38 -22.68
CA PRO A 383 -5.45 3.73 -21.94
C PRO A 383 -6.71 3.43 -22.76
N VAL A 384 -7.72 2.93 -22.05
CA VAL A 384 -9.07 2.69 -22.57
C VAL A 384 -10.03 3.55 -21.73
N PRO A 385 -10.87 4.40 -22.34
CA PRO A 385 -11.69 5.35 -21.61
C PRO A 385 -12.73 4.62 -20.74
N ILE A 386 -12.83 5.02 -19.48
CA ILE A 386 -13.89 4.57 -18.56
C ILE A 386 -15.08 5.52 -18.74
N ARG A 387 -16.22 4.96 -19.16
CA ARG A 387 -17.45 5.74 -19.38
C ARG A 387 -18.14 6.07 -18.08
N TRP A 388 -18.35 5.04 -17.25
CA TRP A 388 -18.91 5.18 -15.93
C TRP A 388 -18.46 4.01 -15.05
N GLY A 389 -18.50 4.22 -13.76
CA GLY A 389 -18.20 3.20 -12.76
C GLY A 389 -18.95 3.44 -11.46
N GLY A 390 -19.35 2.35 -10.82
CA GLY A 390 -19.97 2.35 -9.51
C GLY A 390 -19.25 1.42 -8.57
N ARG A 391 -19.10 1.82 -7.31
CA ARG A 391 -18.50 1.01 -6.26
C ARG A 391 -19.29 1.14 -4.97
N LEU A 392 -19.52 0.02 -4.28
CA LEU A 392 -20.05 0.00 -2.93
C LEU A 392 -19.04 -0.72 -2.04
N THR A 393 -18.55 -0.03 -1.03
CA THR A 393 -17.56 -0.58 -0.11
C THR A 393 -17.90 -0.28 1.34
N GLY A 394 -17.51 -1.19 2.24
CA GLY A 394 -17.65 -0.95 3.67
C GLY A 394 -17.95 -2.20 4.47
N LYS A 395 -18.55 -2.01 5.65
CA LYS A 395 -18.84 -3.08 6.61
C LYS A 395 -20.29 -2.99 7.12
N ALA A 396 -20.99 -4.10 7.07
CA ALA A 396 -22.32 -4.28 7.67
C ALA A 396 -22.24 -5.37 8.72
N GLY A 397 -22.33 -5.01 10.00
CA GLY A 397 -22.05 -5.93 11.10
C GLY A 397 -20.63 -6.50 10.99
N GLY A 398 -20.48 -7.82 11.09
CA GLY A 398 -19.19 -8.52 10.92
C GLY A 398 -18.85 -8.87 9.47
N THR A 399 -19.55 -8.32 8.45
CA THR A 399 -19.33 -8.63 7.04
C THR A 399 -18.80 -7.40 6.30
N SER A 400 -17.61 -7.50 5.69
CA SER A 400 -17.11 -6.52 4.73
C SER A 400 -17.70 -6.82 3.36
N ILE A 401 -18.14 -5.77 2.66
CA ILE A 401 -18.81 -5.84 1.36
C ILE A 401 -18.03 -4.96 0.40
N GLY A 402 -17.68 -5.52 -0.76
CA GLY A 402 -17.11 -4.80 -1.89
C GLY A 402 -17.86 -5.18 -3.16
N LEU A 403 -18.48 -4.20 -3.81
CA LEU A 403 -19.09 -4.35 -5.13
C LEU A 403 -18.44 -3.32 -6.05
N LEU A 404 -18.13 -3.71 -7.26
CA LEU A 404 -17.61 -2.82 -8.30
C LEU A 404 -18.29 -3.17 -9.63
N ASP A 405 -18.71 -2.16 -10.36
CA ASP A 405 -19.30 -2.32 -11.69
C ASP A 405 -18.82 -1.17 -12.57
N ILE A 406 -18.16 -1.47 -13.70
CA ILE A 406 -17.52 -0.47 -14.57
C ILE A 406 -17.74 -0.82 -16.02
N GLU A 407 -18.00 0.20 -16.83
CA GLU A 407 -18.02 0.10 -18.28
C GLU A 407 -16.92 0.96 -18.91
N THR A 408 -16.13 0.33 -19.78
CA THR A 408 -15.14 1.01 -20.62
C THR A 408 -15.67 1.17 -22.04
N GLY A 409 -15.29 2.29 -22.68
CA GLY A 409 -15.58 2.53 -24.09
C GLY A 409 -14.70 1.70 -25.02
N PRO A 410 -14.98 1.67 -26.33
CA PRO A 410 -14.07 1.14 -27.31
C PRO A 410 -12.86 2.06 -27.49
N SER A 411 -11.69 1.48 -27.85
CA SER A 411 -10.48 2.22 -28.21
C SER A 411 -9.80 1.53 -29.37
N THR A 412 -9.77 2.17 -30.53
CA THR A 412 -9.08 1.64 -31.72
C THR A 412 -7.56 1.56 -31.48
N LEU A 413 -6.98 2.56 -30.80
CA LEU A 413 -5.57 2.63 -30.46
C LEU A 413 -5.13 1.50 -29.52
N ALA A 414 -5.98 1.09 -28.60
CA ALA A 414 -5.73 -0.02 -27.68
C ALA A 414 -6.19 -1.37 -28.24
N GLY A 415 -6.86 -1.40 -29.38
CA GLY A 415 -7.53 -2.59 -29.89
C GLY A 415 -8.63 -3.10 -28.95
N ALA A 416 -9.28 -2.20 -28.20
CA ALA A 416 -10.22 -2.56 -27.17
C ALA A 416 -11.67 -2.39 -27.63
N ARG A 417 -12.52 -3.40 -27.35
CA ARG A 417 -13.98 -3.31 -27.47
C ARG A 417 -14.57 -2.69 -26.19
N ALA A 418 -15.77 -2.13 -26.31
CA ALA A 418 -16.53 -1.74 -25.11
C ALA A 418 -16.68 -2.96 -24.19
N THR A 419 -16.26 -2.83 -22.95
CA THR A 419 -16.14 -3.95 -22.02
C THR A 419 -16.75 -3.60 -20.66
N HIS A 420 -17.50 -4.52 -20.12
CA HIS A 420 -18.14 -4.43 -18.81
C HIS A 420 -17.43 -5.32 -17.77
N PHE A 421 -17.11 -4.74 -16.64
CA PHE A 421 -16.41 -5.37 -15.53
C PHE A 421 -17.30 -5.35 -14.29
N SER A 422 -17.45 -6.49 -13.62
CA SER A 422 -18.16 -6.57 -12.35
C SER A 422 -17.32 -7.36 -11.35
N VAL A 423 -17.28 -6.89 -10.11
CA VAL A 423 -16.58 -7.55 -9.00
C VAL A 423 -17.49 -7.60 -7.78
N VAL A 424 -17.53 -8.75 -7.14
CA VAL A 424 -18.24 -8.96 -5.87
C VAL A 424 -17.27 -9.55 -4.86
N ARG A 425 -17.12 -8.90 -3.73
CA ARG A 425 -16.35 -9.37 -2.58
C ARG A 425 -17.19 -9.39 -1.33
N LEU A 426 -17.27 -10.52 -0.67
CA LEU A 426 -17.89 -10.68 0.64
C LEU A 426 -16.85 -11.30 1.56
N LYS A 427 -16.64 -10.71 2.75
CA LYS A 427 -15.69 -11.22 3.74
C LYS A 427 -16.33 -11.14 5.11
N ARG A 428 -16.44 -12.28 5.78
CA ARG A 428 -17.04 -12.42 7.10
C ARG A 428 -15.96 -12.59 8.16
N ASP A 429 -16.00 -11.76 9.18
CA ASP A 429 -15.20 -11.95 10.37
C ASP A 429 -15.67 -13.20 11.14
N VAL A 430 -14.71 -14.07 11.47
CA VAL A 430 -14.90 -15.26 12.28
C VAL A 430 -13.85 -15.26 13.38
N PHE A 431 -14.21 -15.67 14.58
CA PHE A 431 -13.34 -15.57 15.75
C PHE A 431 -12.77 -14.14 15.97
N ARG A 432 -11.75 -14.01 16.81
CA ARG A 432 -11.20 -12.69 17.21
C ARG A 432 -10.39 -12.01 16.10
N ARG A 433 -9.60 -12.77 15.30
CA ARG A 433 -8.66 -12.24 14.30
C ARG A 433 -8.67 -13.05 12.98
N SER A 434 -9.76 -13.72 12.69
CA SER A 434 -9.88 -14.60 11.54
C SER A 434 -10.99 -14.13 10.61
N SER A 435 -10.92 -14.48 9.35
CA SER A 435 -11.96 -14.15 8.37
C SER A 435 -12.05 -15.24 7.31
N VAL A 436 -13.24 -15.39 6.77
CA VAL A 436 -13.53 -16.19 5.57
C VAL A 436 -14.18 -15.29 4.53
N GLY A 437 -13.93 -15.55 3.25
CA GLY A 437 -14.43 -14.68 2.22
C GLY A 437 -14.74 -15.38 0.91
N PHE A 438 -15.46 -14.67 0.06
CA PHE A 438 -15.80 -15.05 -1.29
C PHE A 438 -15.56 -13.89 -2.23
N LEU A 439 -14.93 -14.13 -3.38
CA LEU A 439 -14.73 -13.14 -4.43
C LEU A 439 -15.20 -13.73 -5.77
N ALA A 440 -15.89 -12.91 -6.56
CA ALA A 440 -16.20 -13.20 -7.95
C ALA A 440 -15.93 -12.00 -8.83
N THR A 441 -15.37 -12.23 -10.01
CA THR A 441 -15.12 -11.22 -11.04
C THR A 441 -15.70 -11.64 -12.38
N ARG A 442 -16.14 -10.68 -13.17
CA ARG A 442 -16.67 -10.90 -14.51
C ARG A 442 -16.13 -9.84 -15.47
N ARG A 443 -15.67 -10.27 -16.65
CA ARG A 443 -15.34 -9.42 -17.79
C ARG A 443 -16.18 -9.84 -19.00
N SER A 444 -16.82 -8.91 -19.68
CA SER A 444 -17.66 -9.19 -20.85
C SER A 444 -17.58 -8.06 -21.88
N PRO A 445 -17.15 -8.28 -23.09
CA PRO A 445 -16.61 -9.54 -23.59
C PRO A 445 -15.22 -9.86 -23.01
N PRO A 446 -14.79 -11.13 -23.01
CA PRO A 446 -13.43 -11.52 -22.70
C PRO A 446 -12.46 -11.10 -23.82
N LEU A 447 -11.16 -11.31 -23.59
CA LEU A 447 -10.13 -11.00 -24.58
C LEU A 447 -10.24 -11.97 -25.77
N GLY A 448 -10.45 -11.42 -26.98
CA GLY A 448 -10.39 -12.16 -28.23
C GLY A 448 -11.59 -13.05 -28.58
N VAL A 449 -12.55 -13.25 -27.66
CA VAL A 449 -13.73 -14.12 -27.89
C VAL A 449 -15.03 -13.45 -27.43
N ASP A 450 -16.19 -14.04 -27.75
CA ASP A 450 -17.48 -13.58 -27.25
C ASP A 450 -17.87 -14.35 -25.99
N GLY A 451 -18.73 -13.72 -25.17
CA GLY A 451 -19.21 -14.32 -23.93
C GLY A 451 -18.81 -13.55 -22.67
N ALA A 452 -18.36 -14.26 -21.66
CA ALA A 452 -17.84 -13.65 -20.44
C ALA A 452 -16.76 -14.55 -19.82
N ASN A 453 -15.65 -13.93 -19.36
CA ASN A 453 -14.72 -14.55 -18.45
C ASN A 453 -15.25 -14.36 -17.02
N LEU A 454 -15.32 -15.45 -16.28
CA LEU A 454 -15.72 -15.47 -14.86
C LEU A 454 -14.54 -16.02 -14.04
N ALA A 455 -14.22 -15.37 -12.92
CA ALA A 455 -13.34 -15.94 -11.92
C ALA A 455 -14.01 -15.83 -10.56
N PHE A 456 -13.98 -16.90 -9.78
CA PHE A 456 -14.59 -16.93 -8.45
C PHE A 456 -13.81 -17.84 -7.51
N GLY A 457 -13.88 -17.55 -6.22
CA GLY A 457 -13.18 -18.33 -5.22
C GLY A 457 -13.58 -17.99 -3.80
N ALA A 458 -13.19 -18.89 -2.90
CA ALA A 458 -13.31 -18.71 -1.46
C ALA A 458 -11.92 -18.65 -0.83
N ASP A 459 -11.74 -17.81 0.18
CA ASP A 459 -10.50 -17.65 0.92
C ASP A 459 -10.73 -17.60 2.43
N ALA A 460 -9.69 -17.96 3.17
CA ALA A 460 -9.67 -17.89 4.61
C ALA A 460 -8.33 -17.36 5.11
N THR A 461 -8.39 -16.51 6.14
CA THR A 461 -7.24 -16.11 6.92
C THR A 461 -7.58 -16.39 8.38
N LEU A 462 -6.87 -17.35 8.98
CA LEU A 462 -7.11 -17.80 10.33
C LEU A 462 -5.89 -17.46 11.19
N ALA A 463 -6.08 -16.66 12.23
CA ALA A 463 -5.03 -16.27 13.15
C ALA A 463 -5.28 -16.90 14.52
N PHE A 464 -4.32 -17.71 14.97
CA PHE A 464 -4.36 -18.39 16.25
C PHE A 464 -3.22 -17.90 17.13
N PHE A 465 -3.46 -17.78 18.41
CA PHE A 465 -2.47 -17.26 19.36
C PHE A 465 -1.91 -15.91 18.89
N GLU A 466 -0.66 -15.58 19.20
CA GLU A 466 -0.05 -14.32 18.76
C GLU A 466 0.70 -14.45 17.43
N HIS A 467 1.23 -15.62 17.13
CA HIS A 467 2.25 -15.82 16.09
C HIS A 467 1.84 -16.75 14.96
N VAL A 468 0.72 -17.46 15.06
CA VAL A 468 0.30 -18.46 14.08
C VAL A 468 -0.74 -17.89 13.12
N ASN A 469 -0.49 -18.00 11.82
CA ASN A 469 -1.45 -17.64 10.78
C ASN A 469 -1.55 -18.78 9.75
N LEU A 470 -2.77 -19.12 9.38
CA LEU A 470 -3.10 -19.98 8.27
C LEU A 470 -3.81 -19.17 7.20
N VAL A 471 -3.33 -19.21 5.98
CA VAL A 471 -3.94 -18.51 4.85
C VAL A 471 -4.17 -19.52 3.74
N GLY A 472 -5.36 -19.54 3.19
CA GLY A 472 -5.67 -20.42 2.08
C GLY A 472 -6.75 -19.88 1.19
N TYR A 473 -6.79 -20.38 -0.04
CA TYR A 473 -7.89 -20.15 -0.96
C TYR A 473 -8.05 -21.33 -1.93
N TYR A 474 -9.25 -21.41 -2.49
CA TYR A 474 -9.56 -22.14 -3.71
C TYR A 474 -10.28 -21.21 -4.68
N ALA A 475 -9.84 -21.20 -5.93
CA ALA A 475 -10.41 -20.35 -6.97
C ALA A 475 -10.53 -21.12 -8.30
N ARG A 476 -11.51 -20.74 -9.11
CA ARG A 476 -11.74 -21.28 -10.44
C ARG A 476 -12.06 -20.15 -11.42
N THR A 477 -11.63 -20.33 -12.67
CA THR A 477 -12.05 -19.47 -13.80
C THR A 477 -12.95 -20.26 -14.74
N ASP A 478 -13.78 -19.54 -15.48
CA ASP A 478 -14.59 -20.08 -16.60
C ASP A 478 -14.43 -19.09 -17.76
N THR A 479 -13.66 -19.49 -18.76
CA THR A 479 -13.34 -18.70 -19.93
C THR A 479 -13.88 -19.40 -21.17
N PRO A 480 -14.69 -18.73 -22.02
CA PRO A 480 -15.18 -19.34 -23.25
C PRO A 480 -14.04 -19.88 -24.11
N GLY A 481 -14.22 -21.12 -24.59
CA GLY A 481 -13.24 -21.81 -25.42
C GLY A 481 -12.10 -22.51 -24.69
N LEU A 482 -11.86 -22.24 -23.41
CA LEU A 482 -10.89 -22.96 -22.59
C LEU A 482 -11.55 -24.15 -21.89
N ARG A 483 -10.88 -25.32 -21.91
CA ARG A 483 -11.30 -26.53 -21.22
C ARG A 483 -10.13 -27.16 -20.46
N GLY A 484 -10.40 -27.89 -19.40
CA GLY A 484 -9.41 -28.59 -18.58
C GLY A 484 -9.17 -27.91 -17.25
N ASP A 485 -7.93 -27.93 -16.73
CA ASP A 485 -7.62 -27.40 -15.39
C ASP A 485 -7.67 -25.86 -15.37
N GLN A 486 -8.76 -25.34 -14.81
CA GLN A 486 -9.06 -23.93 -14.65
C GLN A 486 -9.09 -23.54 -13.16
N SER A 487 -8.39 -24.29 -12.30
CA SER A 487 -8.40 -24.09 -10.86
C SER A 487 -7.08 -23.55 -10.34
N SER A 488 -7.13 -22.88 -9.19
CA SER A 488 -5.95 -22.48 -8.42
C SER A 488 -6.27 -22.63 -6.94
N TYR A 489 -5.30 -23.12 -6.16
CA TYR A 489 -5.40 -23.16 -4.71
C TYR A 489 -4.09 -22.86 -4.02
N ARG A 490 -4.18 -22.35 -2.80
CA ARG A 490 -3.07 -22.04 -1.92
C ARG A 490 -3.35 -22.49 -0.51
N ALA A 491 -2.32 -23.03 0.14
CA ALA A 491 -2.31 -23.27 1.57
C ALA A 491 -0.97 -22.75 2.11
N ARG A 492 -1.02 -21.87 3.09
CA ARG A 492 0.15 -21.26 3.71
C ARG A 492 0.02 -21.29 5.22
N PHE A 493 1.07 -21.71 5.89
CA PHE A 493 1.28 -21.66 7.31
C PHE A 493 2.38 -20.65 7.62
N ASP A 494 2.13 -19.72 8.53
CA ASP A 494 3.12 -18.78 9.04
C ASP A 494 3.19 -18.88 10.58
N TYR A 495 4.37 -19.03 11.11
CA TYR A 495 4.71 -18.78 12.49
C TYR A 495 5.72 -17.64 12.54
N ASP A 496 5.40 -16.50 13.15
CA ASP A 496 6.25 -15.30 13.14
C ASP A 496 6.42 -14.73 14.55
N ALA A 497 7.47 -15.18 15.24
CA ALA A 497 7.92 -14.65 16.52
C ALA A 497 9.28 -13.94 16.37
N ASP A 498 9.71 -13.14 17.38
CA ASP A 498 10.94 -12.34 17.28
C ASP A 498 12.19 -13.21 17.04
N ARG A 499 12.24 -14.40 17.66
CA ARG A 499 13.40 -15.31 17.56
C ARG A 499 13.31 -16.31 16.43
N LEU A 500 12.12 -16.78 16.14
CA LEU A 500 11.86 -17.84 15.15
C LEU A 500 10.74 -17.40 14.21
N GLY A 501 10.98 -17.47 12.92
CA GLY A 501 9.99 -17.41 11.87
C GLY A 501 9.97 -18.72 11.09
N LEU A 502 8.80 -19.22 10.73
CA LEU A 502 8.60 -20.38 9.85
C LEU A 502 7.48 -20.07 8.88
N GLN A 503 7.72 -20.29 7.61
CA GLN A 503 6.71 -20.21 6.57
C GLN A 503 6.75 -21.47 5.73
N LEU A 504 5.59 -22.09 5.55
CA LEU A 504 5.38 -23.20 4.64
C LEU A 504 4.24 -22.86 3.70
N GLU A 505 4.41 -23.10 2.41
CA GLU A 505 3.39 -22.78 1.41
C GLU A 505 3.33 -23.84 0.33
N ARG A 506 2.11 -24.18 -0.08
CA ARG A 506 1.81 -24.89 -1.32
C ARG A 506 0.87 -24.06 -2.16
N LEU A 507 1.24 -23.85 -3.42
CA LEU A 507 0.47 -23.08 -4.42
C LEU A 507 0.34 -23.93 -5.69
N SER A 508 -0.86 -24.03 -6.23
CA SER A 508 -1.11 -24.65 -7.54
C SER A 508 -1.89 -23.70 -8.41
N VAL A 509 -1.50 -23.63 -9.68
CA VAL A 509 -2.19 -22.84 -10.70
C VAL A 509 -2.33 -23.70 -11.96
N GLY A 510 -3.56 -23.95 -12.34
CA GLY A 510 -3.88 -24.78 -13.52
C GLY A 510 -3.47 -24.12 -14.84
N ARG A 511 -3.31 -24.95 -15.88
CA ARG A 511 -2.92 -24.51 -17.20
C ARG A 511 -3.86 -23.46 -17.81
N ASN A 512 -5.16 -23.65 -17.61
CA ASN A 512 -6.22 -22.83 -18.21
C ASN A 512 -6.87 -21.91 -17.17
N PHE A 513 -6.24 -21.71 -15.98
CA PHE A 513 -6.66 -20.74 -15.02
C PHE A 513 -6.32 -19.34 -15.54
N ASP A 514 -7.36 -18.52 -15.80
CA ASP A 514 -7.22 -17.20 -16.42
C ASP A 514 -8.18 -16.16 -15.86
N PRO A 515 -7.83 -15.46 -14.77
CA PRO A 515 -8.63 -14.36 -14.23
C PRO A 515 -8.35 -13.08 -15.02
N GLU A 516 -9.10 -12.81 -16.08
CA GLU A 516 -8.86 -11.65 -16.98
C GLU A 516 -9.05 -10.27 -16.28
N VAL A 517 -9.72 -10.20 -15.15
CA VAL A 517 -9.83 -9.00 -14.30
C VAL A 517 -8.71 -8.98 -13.23
N GLY A 518 -7.85 -9.99 -13.26
CA GLY A 518 -6.79 -10.21 -12.30
C GLY A 518 -5.39 -10.03 -12.86
N PHE A 519 -4.39 -10.50 -12.12
CA PHE A 519 -3.01 -10.58 -12.57
C PHE A 519 -2.46 -11.98 -12.31
N LEU A 520 -1.84 -12.55 -13.34
CA LEU A 520 -1.24 -13.86 -13.30
C LEU A 520 0.19 -13.78 -13.86
N ARG A 521 1.16 -14.11 -13.02
CA ARG A 521 2.56 -14.11 -13.41
C ARG A 521 2.97 -15.40 -14.13
N ARG A 522 2.43 -16.54 -13.71
CA ARG A 522 2.77 -17.89 -14.19
C ARG A 522 1.54 -18.78 -14.17
N ARG A 523 1.45 -19.70 -15.11
CA ARG A 523 0.40 -20.74 -15.24
C ARG A 523 1.02 -22.13 -15.23
N ASP A 524 0.21 -23.15 -15.06
CA ASP A 524 0.54 -24.58 -15.21
C ASP A 524 1.68 -25.01 -14.27
N PHE A 525 1.53 -24.79 -12.98
CA PHE A 525 2.57 -25.17 -12.02
C PHE A 525 2.04 -25.56 -10.64
N VAL A 526 2.87 -26.30 -9.92
CA VAL A 526 2.76 -26.54 -8.48
C VAL A 526 4.05 -26.05 -7.80
N GLY A 527 3.91 -25.14 -6.86
CA GLY A 527 5.00 -24.55 -6.09
C GLY A 527 4.94 -24.95 -4.63
N HIS A 528 6.10 -25.15 -4.02
CA HIS A 528 6.31 -25.37 -2.59
C HIS A 528 7.36 -24.41 -2.09
N LEU A 529 7.04 -23.66 -1.03
CA LEU A 529 7.97 -22.77 -0.34
C LEU A 529 8.13 -23.23 1.10
N ALA A 530 9.37 -23.33 1.54
CA ALA A 530 9.74 -23.49 2.94
C ALA A 530 10.77 -22.43 3.31
N GLN A 531 10.52 -21.69 4.39
CA GLN A 531 11.43 -20.66 4.87
C GLN A 531 11.51 -20.70 6.38
N VAL A 532 12.71 -20.60 6.93
CA VAL A 532 12.99 -20.50 8.36
C VAL A 532 13.85 -19.27 8.63
N ARG A 533 13.51 -18.52 9.67
CA ARG A 533 14.26 -17.36 10.16
C ARG A 533 14.62 -17.58 11.62
N LEU A 534 15.91 -17.50 11.93
CA LEU A 534 16.43 -17.46 13.28
C LEU A 534 16.96 -16.06 13.57
N SER A 535 16.59 -15.48 14.69
CA SER A 535 17.01 -14.12 15.06
C SER A 535 17.48 -14.04 16.50
N ARG A 536 18.47 -13.18 16.74
CA ARG A 536 18.99 -12.92 18.07
C ARG A 536 19.28 -11.42 18.26
N ARG A 537 19.06 -10.91 19.47
CA ARG A 537 19.41 -9.55 19.90
C ARG A 537 20.57 -9.64 20.91
N PRO A 538 21.83 -9.53 20.45
CA PRO A 538 22.98 -9.73 21.31
C PRO A 538 23.18 -8.54 22.25
N ARG A 539 23.14 -8.78 23.57
CA ARG A 539 23.37 -7.72 24.58
C ARG A 539 24.83 -7.28 24.64
N ALA A 540 25.76 -8.20 24.32
CA ALA A 540 27.20 -7.92 24.33
C ALA A 540 27.64 -6.98 23.19
N LEU A 541 26.93 -6.96 22.07
CA LEU A 541 27.24 -6.12 20.90
C LEU A 541 26.38 -4.86 20.92
N ARG A 542 26.82 -3.82 21.64
CA ARG A 542 26.05 -2.59 21.86
C ARG A 542 25.62 -1.86 20.60
N SER A 543 26.36 -2.00 19.50
CA SER A 543 26.04 -1.40 18.20
C SER A 543 25.03 -2.20 17.39
N VAL A 544 24.82 -3.48 17.72
CA VAL A 544 23.92 -4.39 16.98
C VAL A 544 22.58 -4.48 17.67
N ARG A 545 21.50 -4.22 16.93
CA ARG A 545 20.13 -4.34 17.40
C ARG A 545 19.60 -5.77 17.26
N LYS A 546 19.80 -6.36 16.07
CA LYS A 546 19.29 -7.69 15.74
C LYS A 546 20.20 -8.36 14.70
N LEU A 547 20.48 -9.63 14.91
CA LEU A 547 21.08 -10.53 13.92
C LEU A 547 20.00 -11.51 13.47
N SER A 548 19.90 -11.78 12.19
CA SER A 548 19.02 -12.80 11.64
C SER A 548 19.74 -13.67 10.61
N LEU A 549 19.41 -14.94 10.62
CA LEU A 549 19.79 -15.93 9.60
C LEU A 549 18.50 -16.51 9.03
N GLU A 550 18.34 -16.41 7.72
CA GLU A 550 17.18 -16.89 7.00
C GLU A 550 17.62 -17.94 5.97
N ALA A 551 16.98 -19.11 6.00
CA ALA A 551 17.12 -20.13 4.98
C ALA A 551 15.78 -20.36 4.30
N GLY A 552 15.77 -20.45 2.96
CA GLY A 552 14.56 -20.64 2.17
C GLY A 552 14.79 -21.59 1.00
N LEU A 553 13.76 -22.37 0.70
CA LEU A 553 13.71 -23.23 -0.49
C LEU A 553 12.38 -22.96 -1.20
N ASP A 554 12.46 -22.54 -2.45
CA ASP A 554 11.34 -22.45 -3.38
C ASP A 554 11.52 -23.51 -4.46
N HIS A 555 10.50 -24.34 -4.66
CA HIS A 555 10.50 -25.45 -5.62
C HIS A 555 9.22 -25.37 -6.45
N ILE A 556 9.37 -25.21 -7.75
CA ILE A 556 8.25 -25.09 -8.70
C ILE A 556 8.41 -26.16 -9.77
N ALA A 557 7.42 -27.02 -9.90
CA ALA A 557 7.28 -27.97 -10.99
C ALA A 557 6.16 -27.53 -11.94
N ASP A 558 6.31 -27.79 -13.23
CA ASP A 558 5.25 -27.55 -14.23
C ASP A 558 4.11 -28.60 -14.10
N GLY A 559 3.03 -28.41 -14.87
CA GLY A 559 1.86 -29.33 -14.84
C GLY A 559 2.18 -30.78 -15.23
N SER A 560 3.34 -31.05 -15.85
CA SER A 560 3.83 -32.41 -16.15
C SER A 560 4.67 -33.01 -14.99
N GLY A 561 4.93 -32.25 -13.94
CA GLY A 561 5.78 -32.65 -12.82
C GLY A 561 7.28 -32.39 -13.02
N ARG A 562 7.69 -31.80 -14.15
CA ARG A 562 9.08 -31.44 -14.41
C ARG A 562 9.48 -30.23 -13.57
N LEU A 563 10.66 -30.29 -12.94
CA LEU A 563 11.24 -29.14 -12.24
C LEU A 563 11.45 -27.97 -13.21
N GLU A 564 10.76 -26.85 -12.95
CA GLU A 564 10.88 -25.62 -13.73
C GLU A 564 11.75 -24.58 -13.04
N ASN A 565 11.55 -24.37 -11.73
CA ASN A 565 12.42 -23.51 -10.92
C ASN A 565 12.71 -24.14 -9.55
N ARG A 566 13.93 -23.99 -9.10
CA ARG A 566 14.31 -24.25 -7.72
C ARG A 566 15.28 -23.17 -7.26
N GLN A 567 14.97 -22.51 -6.14
CA GLN A 567 15.85 -21.53 -5.52
C GLN A 567 16.08 -21.91 -4.06
N ALA A 568 17.32 -22.20 -3.72
CA ALA A 568 17.77 -22.32 -2.34
C ALA A 568 18.49 -21.03 -1.94
N ARG A 569 18.10 -20.43 -0.82
CA ARG A 569 18.60 -19.13 -0.37
C ARG A 569 19.06 -19.20 1.08
N LEU A 570 20.20 -18.58 1.35
CA LEU A 570 20.69 -18.35 2.71
C LEU A 570 21.03 -16.86 2.83
N THR A 571 20.46 -16.18 3.83
CA THR A 571 20.67 -14.75 4.07
C THR A 571 21.07 -14.52 5.52
N ALA A 572 22.20 -13.87 5.74
CA ALA A 572 22.61 -13.31 7.03
C ALA A 572 22.37 -11.80 7.00
N ARG A 573 21.69 -11.26 8.02
CA ARG A 573 21.39 -9.82 8.14
C ARG A 573 21.72 -9.33 9.54
N SER A 574 22.30 -8.14 9.63
CA SER A 574 22.49 -7.39 10.87
C SER A 574 21.79 -6.05 10.79
N GLU A 575 20.98 -5.75 11.79
CA GLU A 575 20.37 -4.43 12.02
C GLU A 575 21.14 -3.75 13.14
N MET A 576 21.59 -2.51 12.89
CA MET A 576 22.40 -1.74 13.83
C MET A 576 21.50 -0.79 14.66
N GLN A 577 21.96 -0.39 15.84
CA GLN A 577 21.29 0.64 16.66
C GLN A 577 21.21 1.99 15.92
N SER A 578 22.21 2.26 15.06
CA SER A 578 22.22 3.45 14.17
C SER A 578 21.08 3.46 13.14
N GLY A 579 20.32 2.37 12.97
CA GLY A 579 19.33 2.21 11.90
C GLY A 579 19.93 1.76 10.57
N ASP A 580 21.24 1.63 10.47
CA ASP A 580 21.90 0.99 9.33
C ASP A 580 21.69 -0.53 9.39
N ALA A 581 21.77 -1.19 8.25
CA ALA A 581 21.76 -2.64 8.19
C ALA A 581 22.69 -3.13 7.07
N TRP A 582 23.23 -4.32 7.24
CA TRP A 582 23.90 -5.02 6.15
C TRP A 582 23.33 -6.43 6.02
N SER A 583 23.39 -6.97 4.81
CA SER A 583 23.02 -8.35 4.54
C SER A 583 23.96 -8.97 3.51
N VAL A 584 24.21 -10.25 3.69
CA VAL A 584 24.90 -11.11 2.72
C VAL A 584 23.99 -12.28 2.42
N GLN A 585 23.82 -12.55 1.14
CA GLN A 585 22.92 -13.58 0.63
C GLN A 585 23.65 -14.45 -0.37
N TYR A 586 23.45 -15.74 -0.25
CA TYR A 586 23.84 -16.74 -1.24
C TYR A 586 22.58 -17.40 -1.78
N GLU A 587 22.51 -17.54 -3.10
CA GLU A 587 21.42 -18.21 -3.81
C GLU A 587 21.99 -19.28 -4.75
N ARG A 588 21.37 -20.44 -4.69
CA ARG A 588 21.54 -21.50 -5.70
C ARG A 588 20.25 -21.65 -6.48
N ASN A 589 20.31 -21.36 -7.76
CA ASN A 589 19.17 -21.32 -8.65
C ASN A 589 19.24 -22.47 -9.64
N TYR A 590 18.06 -23.00 -10.00
CA TYR A 590 17.83 -23.81 -11.17
C TYR A 590 16.63 -23.25 -11.89
N GLU A 591 16.75 -23.06 -13.21
CA GLU A 591 15.66 -22.62 -14.07
C GLU A 591 15.65 -23.46 -15.35
N PHE A 592 14.48 -24.00 -15.70
CA PHE A 592 14.23 -24.62 -16.99
C PHE A 592 13.50 -23.64 -17.90
N LEU A 593 14.07 -23.37 -19.06
CA LEU A 593 13.47 -22.55 -20.12
C LEU A 593 12.76 -23.47 -21.12
N PRO A 594 11.41 -23.48 -21.19
CA PRO A 594 10.67 -24.33 -22.12
C PRO A 594 10.69 -23.77 -23.55
N GLN A 595 11.06 -22.51 -23.73
CA GLN A 595 11.17 -21.81 -25.01
C GLN A 595 12.44 -20.95 -25.02
N PRO A 596 12.98 -20.60 -26.19
CA PRO A 596 14.08 -19.65 -26.28
C PRO A 596 13.69 -18.31 -25.61
N PHE A 597 14.57 -17.78 -24.79
CA PHE A 597 14.32 -16.56 -24.02
C PHE A 597 15.16 -15.39 -24.56
N PRO A 598 14.55 -14.43 -25.28
CA PRO A 598 15.22 -13.22 -25.73
C PRO A 598 15.43 -12.28 -24.53
N ILE A 599 16.60 -12.37 -23.89
CA ILE A 599 16.93 -11.61 -22.67
C ILE A 599 17.35 -10.17 -22.95
N ALA A 600 17.92 -9.94 -24.14
CA ALA A 600 18.28 -8.61 -24.65
C ALA A 600 18.22 -8.62 -26.18
N SER A 601 18.28 -7.42 -26.80
CA SER A 601 18.35 -7.32 -28.26
C SER A 601 19.56 -8.11 -28.82
N GLY A 602 19.28 -9.06 -29.67
CA GLY A 602 20.30 -9.92 -30.28
C GLY A 602 20.87 -11.04 -29.40
N VAL A 603 20.39 -11.15 -28.10
CA VAL A 603 20.88 -12.17 -27.18
C VAL A 603 19.70 -13.05 -26.73
N THR A 604 19.72 -14.32 -27.13
CA THR A 604 18.65 -15.28 -26.82
C THR A 604 19.22 -16.48 -26.08
N VAL A 605 18.75 -16.76 -24.90
CA VAL A 605 19.13 -17.96 -24.13
C VAL A 605 18.35 -19.16 -24.67
N PRO A 606 19.03 -20.27 -25.04
CA PRO A 606 18.36 -21.44 -25.61
C PRO A 606 17.43 -22.15 -24.61
N VAL A 607 16.61 -23.06 -25.17
CA VAL A 607 15.83 -24.02 -24.38
C VAL A 607 16.78 -24.90 -23.55
N GLY A 608 16.49 -25.13 -22.30
CA GLY A 608 17.31 -26.01 -21.44
C GLY A 608 17.17 -25.73 -19.95
N GLY A 609 17.83 -26.58 -19.17
CA GLY A 609 17.92 -26.43 -17.71
C GLY A 609 19.25 -25.79 -17.30
N TYR A 610 19.18 -24.76 -16.48
CA TYR A 610 20.33 -23.95 -16.06
C TYR A 610 20.46 -23.93 -14.55
N SER A 611 21.64 -24.31 -14.04
CA SER A 611 21.97 -24.19 -12.62
C SER A 611 23.04 -23.13 -12.43
N TYR A 612 22.79 -22.20 -11.52
CA TYR A 612 23.74 -21.12 -11.27
C TYR A 612 23.65 -20.61 -9.83
N ASP A 613 24.78 -20.09 -9.35
CA ASP A 613 24.96 -19.58 -7.99
C ASP A 613 25.23 -18.08 -8.04
N THR A 614 24.62 -17.34 -7.12
CA THR A 614 24.78 -15.88 -7.01
C THR A 614 25.01 -15.47 -5.56
N GLY A 615 26.04 -14.66 -5.33
CA GLY A 615 26.28 -13.93 -4.09
C GLY A 615 25.76 -12.51 -4.19
N ARG A 616 25.12 -12.01 -3.15
CA ARG A 616 24.65 -10.62 -3.05
C ARG A 616 25.04 -10.04 -1.69
N ALA A 617 25.56 -8.83 -1.71
CA ALA A 617 25.78 -8.02 -0.52
C ALA A 617 24.93 -6.74 -0.61
N ALA A 618 24.33 -6.33 0.48
CA ALA A 618 23.60 -5.07 0.55
C ALA A 618 23.91 -4.31 1.84
N LEU A 619 24.04 -2.99 1.71
CA LEU A 619 24.21 -2.05 2.80
C LEU A 619 23.04 -1.07 2.76
N THR A 620 22.22 -1.05 3.81
CA THR A 620 21.15 -0.09 4.02
C THR A 620 21.65 1.03 4.92
N LEU A 621 21.66 2.25 4.43
CA LEU A 621 21.93 3.46 5.20
C LEU A 621 20.64 3.95 5.87
N GLY A 622 20.70 4.16 7.18
CA GLY A 622 19.53 4.52 8.00
C GLY A 622 18.85 5.81 7.54
N ALA A 623 17.53 5.82 7.63
CA ALA A 623 16.68 6.91 7.12
C ALA A 623 16.87 8.27 7.81
N GLN A 624 17.53 8.31 8.98
CA GLN A 624 17.91 9.53 9.68
C GLN A 624 19.12 10.26 9.05
N ARG A 625 19.79 9.62 8.09
CA ARG A 625 20.93 10.21 7.39
C ARG A 625 20.49 11.14 6.27
N LYS A 626 21.28 12.15 5.95
CA LYS A 626 21.06 13.00 4.77
C LYS A 626 21.20 12.24 3.46
N VAL A 627 22.04 11.19 3.46
CA VAL A 627 22.17 10.19 2.40
C VAL A 627 21.67 8.88 2.97
N ALA A 628 20.52 8.43 2.55
CA ALA A 628 19.86 7.22 3.00
C ALA A 628 19.53 6.30 1.82
N GLY A 629 19.39 5.00 2.05
CA GLY A 629 19.00 4.04 1.01
C GLY A 629 19.84 2.79 0.99
N ASP A 630 19.65 2.00 -0.06
CA ASP A 630 20.24 0.67 -0.22
C ASP A 630 21.31 0.68 -1.32
N LEU A 631 22.52 0.29 -0.97
CA LEU A 631 23.60 -0.07 -1.88
C LEU A 631 23.58 -1.59 -2.05
N THR A 632 23.61 -2.07 -3.29
CA THR A 632 23.60 -3.51 -3.61
C THR A 632 24.71 -3.87 -4.58
N LEU A 633 25.36 -4.99 -4.32
CA LEU A 633 26.32 -5.62 -5.21
C LEU A 633 25.93 -7.10 -5.32
N ALA A 634 25.88 -7.64 -6.53
CA ALA A 634 25.69 -9.07 -6.75
C ALA A 634 26.64 -9.56 -7.83
N TYR A 635 27.16 -10.75 -7.63
CA TYR A 635 28.02 -11.43 -8.61
C TYR A 635 27.74 -12.92 -8.60
N GLY A 636 27.80 -13.52 -9.74
CA GLY A 636 27.72 -14.98 -9.86
C GLY A 636 27.47 -15.44 -11.29
N ARG A 637 27.30 -16.76 -11.40
CA ARG A 637 26.89 -17.37 -12.67
C ARG A 637 25.46 -16.93 -13.02
N PHE A 638 25.16 -16.89 -14.30
CA PHE A 638 23.86 -16.52 -14.81
C PHE A 638 23.60 -17.27 -16.13
N TYR A 639 22.65 -18.21 -16.10
CA TYR A 639 22.51 -19.23 -17.14
C TYR A 639 23.83 -19.96 -17.41
N GLN A 640 24.40 -19.79 -18.63
CA GLN A 640 25.69 -20.39 -19.03
C GLN A 640 26.87 -19.41 -18.92
N GLY A 641 26.65 -18.21 -18.40
CA GLY A 641 27.66 -17.17 -18.28
C GLY A 641 27.73 -16.56 -16.90
N GLU A 642 27.98 -15.27 -16.84
CA GLU A 642 28.18 -14.52 -15.61
C GLU A 642 27.36 -13.22 -15.59
N ARG A 643 26.96 -12.76 -14.41
CA ARG A 643 26.34 -11.46 -14.17
C ARG A 643 26.99 -10.77 -12.99
N THR A 644 27.32 -9.50 -13.20
CA THR A 644 27.64 -8.55 -12.11
C THR A 644 26.53 -7.51 -12.07
N GLU A 645 26.01 -7.22 -10.87
CA GLU A 645 25.00 -6.20 -10.63
C GLU A 645 25.54 -5.21 -9.61
N ALA A 646 25.42 -3.91 -9.90
CA ALA A 646 25.63 -2.84 -8.93
C ALA A 646 24.41 -1.92 -8.93
N GLY A 647 23.93 -1.56 -7.74
CA GLY A 647 22.74 -0.74 -7.59
C GLY A 647 22.80 0.18 -6.39
N TYR A 648 22.12 1.32 -6.53
CA TYR A 648 21.79 2.22 -5.44
C TYR A 648 20.35 2.71 -5.62
N ARG A 649 19.58 2.62 -4.55
CA ARG A 649 18.26 3.24 -4.46
C ARG A 649 18.17 3.96 -3.13
N GLY A 650 17.96 5.26 -3.16
CA GLY A 650 17.97 5.99 -1.90
C GLY A 650 17.40 7.37 -2.01
N ARG A 651 17.81 8.21 -1.03
CA ARG A 651 17.40 9.59 -0.90
C ARG A 651 18.60 10.45 -0.52
N LEU A 652 18.72 11.60 -1.17
CA LEU A 652 19.63 12.67 -0.87
C LEU A 652 18.81 13.85 -0.35
N GLU A 653 19.00 14.22 0.90
CA GLU A 653 18.31 15.34 1.54
C GLU A 653 19.06 16.63 1.29
N LEU A 654 18.41 17.58 0.63
CA LEU A 654 18.92 18.93 0.35
C LEU A 654 18.28 19.99 1.26
N GLY A 655 17.60 19.56 2.32
CA GLY A 655 16.92 20.39 3.31
C GLY A 655 15.48 19.93 3.55
N ALA A 656 14.74 20.64 4.38
CA ALA A 656 13.37 20.27 4.77
C ALA A 656 12.35 20.32 3.62
N ARG A 657 12.66 21.03 2.53
CA ARG A 657 11.76 21.27 1.39
C ARG A 657 12.18 20.54 0.11
N CYS A 658 13.41 20.09 0.03
CA CYS A 658 13.97 19.52 -1.20
C CYS A 658 14.69 18.21 -0.92
N PHE A 659 14.37 17.20 -1.69
CA PHE A 659 15.11 15.93 -1.70
C PHE A 659 15.13 15.34 -3.12
N VAL A 660 16.12 14.51 -3.36
CA VAL A 660 16.29 13.75 -4.59
C VAL A 660 16.34 12.26 -4.24
N GLU A 661 15.57 11.45 -4.95
CA GLU A 661 15.55 9.98 -4.80
C GLU A 661 16.19 9.35 -6.05
N PRO A 662 17.53 9.14 -6.05
CA PRO A 662 18.20 8.47 -7.15
C PRO A 662 17.92 6.97 -7.14
N THR A 663 17.85 6.40 -8.34
CA THR A 663 17.83 4.96 -8.59
C THR A 663 18.86 4.67 -9.67
N VAL A 664 19.82 3.82 -9.34
CA VAL A 664 20.86 3.36 -10.26
C VAL A 664 20.86 1.84 -10.23
N SER A 665 20.81 1.21 -11.39
CA SER A 665 21.01 -0.24 -11.53
C SER A 665 21.79 -0.50 -12.80
N VAL A 666 22.92 -1.17 -12.67
CA VAL A 666 23.76 -1.59 -13.79
C VAL A 666 23.99 -3.08 -13.68
N ASN A 667 23.65 -3.79 -14.74
CA ASN A 667 23.84 -5.23 -14.86
C ASN A 667 24.77 -5.51 -16.05
N TRP A 668 25.96 -5.95 -15.76
CA TRP A 668 26.89 -6.47 -16.77
C TRP A 668 26.67 -7.96 -16.92
N VAL A 669 26.26 -8.38 -18.09
CA VAL A 669 25.92 -9.78 -18.41
C VAL A 669 26.80 -10.26 -19.53
N LYS A 670 27.49 -11.38 -19.31
CA LYS A 670 28.34 -12.08 -20.27
C LYS A 670 27.77 -13.46 -20.49
N LEU A 671 27.28 -13.74 -21.69
CA LEU A 671 26.71 -15.03 -22.08
C LEU A 671 27.39 -15.57 -23.33
N PRO A 672 27.43 -16.88 -23.57
CA PRO A 672 27.93 -17.44 -24.84
C PRO A 672 27.18 -16.90 -26.07
N GLN A 673 25.94 -16.45 -25.92
CA GLN A 673 25.10 -15.91 -26.98
C GLN A 673 25.33 -14.40 -27.23
N GLY A 674 26.13 -13.75 -26.42
CA GLY A 674 26.47 -12.33 -26.51
C GLY A 674 26.50 -11.61 -25.17
N ASP A 675 27.31 -10.58 -25.11
CA ASP A 675 27.48 -9.71 -23.92
C ASP A 675 26.59 -8.49 -24.05
N PHE A 676 26.00 -8.07 -22.93
CA PHE A 676 25.24 -6.82 -22.88
C PHE A 676 25.31 -6.17 -21.51
N THR A 677 25.00 -4.89 -21.46
CA THR A 677 24.87 -4.15 -20.21
C THR A 677 23.49 -3.51 -20.13
N ALA A 678 22.67 -3.96 -19.15
CA ALA A 678 21.40 -3.32 -18.84
C ALA A 678 21.60 -2.22 -17.81
N ARG A 679 21.29 -0.96 -18.19
CA ARG A 679 21.45 0.23 -17.36
C ARG A 679 20.09 0.86 -17.09
N LEU A 680 19.86 1.20 -15.83
CA LEU A 680 18.73 1.99 -15.40
C LEU A 680 19.24 3.13 -14.53
N PHE A 681 18.98 4.36 -14.95
CA PHE A 681 19.23 5.55 -14.17
C PHE A 681 17.92 6.29 -13.96
N GLY A 682 17.58 6.58 -12.75
CA GLY A 682 16.38 7.33 -12.37
C GLY A 682 16.71 8.37 -11.31
N ALA A 683 16.01 9.49 -11.33
CA ALA A 683 16.03 10.47 -10.26
C ALA A 683 14.65 11.10 -10.11
N ARG A 684 14.09 11.03 -8.90
CA ARG A 684 12.91 11.81 -8.54
C ARG A 684 13.34 12.96 -7.66
N ALA A 685 13.22 14.18 -8.14
CA ALA A 685 13.42 15.40 -7.38
C ALA A 685 12.07 15.93 -6.91
N THR A 686 11.95 16.26 -5.63
CA THR A 686 10.73 16.85 -5.06
C THR A 686 11.08 18.16 -4.36
N PHE A 687 10.36 19.22 -4.68
CA PHE A 687 10.41 20.49 -3.99
C PHE A 687 9.03 20.84 -3.43
N THR A 688 8.95 21.04 -2.11
CA THR A 688 7.70 21.27 -1.38
C THR A 688 7.62 22.72 -0.91
N PHE A 689 6.69 23.50 -1.46
CA PHE A 689 6.45 24.89 -1.04
C PHE A 689 5.70 24.94 0.30
N SER A 690 4.70 24.07 0.44
CA SER A 690 3.90 23.87 1.65
C SER A 690 3.38 22.42 1.68
N PRO A 691 2.83 21.92 2.79
CA PRO A 691 2.21 20.59 2.81
C PRO A 691 1.18 20.33 1.71
N ALA A 692 0.50 21.40 1.26
CA ALA A 692 -0.53 21.36 0.22
C ALA A 692 -0.03 21.70 -1.20
N MET A 693 1.27 22.06 -1.39
CA MET A 693 1.77 22.51 -2.69
C MET A 693 3.19 22.03 -2.94
N PHE A 694 3.41 21.29 -4.02
CA PHE A 694 4.73 20.76 -4.39
C PHE A 694 4.90 20.59 -5.91
N VAL A 695 6.17 20.50 -6.32
CA VAL A 695 6.59 20.01 -7.64
C VAL A 695 7.40 18.73 -7.47
N ALA A 696 7.13 17.73 -8.27
CA ALA A 696 7.93 16.51 -8.37
C ALA A 696 8.32 16.27 -9.84
N ALA A 697 9.60 15.99 -10.06
CA ALA A 697 10.13 15.64 -11.37
C ALA A 697 10.75 14.23 -11.31
N LEU A 698 10.27 13.31 -12.13
CA LEU A 698 10.84 11.98 -12.31
C LEU A 698 11.50 11.91 -13.68
N VAL A 699 12.81 11.68 -13.70
CA VAL A 699 13.59 11.48 -14.93
C VAL A 699 14.14 10.06 -14.89
N GLN A 700 13.97 9.32 -15.98
CA GLN A 700 14.39 7.92 -16.06
C GLN A 700 15.04 7.61 -17.42
N TYR A 701 16.08 6.80 -17.40
CA TYR A 701 16.72 6.22 -18.56
C TYR A 701 16.85 4.71 -18.41
N SER A 702 16.36 3.95 -19.36
CA SER A 702 16.49 2.50 -19.43
C SER A 702 17.12 2.10 -20.77
N SER A 703 18.29 1.49 -20.72
CA SER A 703 18.93 0.97 -21.95
C SER A 703 18.18 -0.24 -22.51
N ALA A 704 17.55 -1.05 -21.65
CA ALA A 704 16.79 -2.24 -22.08
C ALA A 704 15.50 -1.85 -22.81
N ALA A 705 14.80 -0.82 -22.33
CA ALA A 705 13.60 -0.29 -22.98
C ALA A 705 13.91 0.72 -24.10
N ARG A 706 15.17 1.14 -24.25
CA ARG A 706 15.59 2.24 -25.15
C ARG A 706 14.72 3.48 -24.94
N LEU A 707 14.50 3.85 -23.68
CA LEU A 707 13.59 4.92 -23.31
C LEU A 707 14.23 5.88 -22.32
N PHE A 708 14.21 7.16 -22.68
CA PHE A 708 14.42 8.28 -21.77
C PHE A 708 13.06 8.91 -21.49
N SER A 709 12.62 8.97 -20.26
CA SER A 709 11.33 9.55 -19.89
C SER A 709 11.49 10.63 -18.83
N THR A 710 10.64 11.65 -18.95
CA THR A 710 10.53 12.74 -17.98
C THR A 710 9.07 12.95 -17.64
N ASN A 711 8.74 12.92 -16.34
CA ASN A 711 7.42 13.29 -15.83
C ASN A 711 7.62 14.41 -14.81
N VAL A 712 7.03 15.57 -15.05
CA VAL A 712 7.04 16.70 -14.11
C VAL A 712 5.62 16.99 -13.69
N ARG A 713 5.37 16.97 -12.39
CA ARG A 713 4.05 17.17 -11.81
C ARG A 713 4.08 18.29 -10.78
N PHE A 714 3.28 19.33 -11.00
CA PHE A 714 2.89 20.31 -10.00
C PHE A 714 1.53 19.91 -9.42
N ARG A 715 1.37 19.95 -8.08
CA ARG A 715 0.11 19.76 -7.36
C ARG A 715 -0.07 20.89 -6.37
N TRP A 716 -1.27 21.45 -6.35
CA TRP A 716 -1.69 22.44 -5.37
C TRP A 716 -3.10 22.15 -4.88
N GLU A 717 -3.21 21.75 -3.63
CA GLU A 717 -4.48 21.63 -2.90
C GLU A 717 -4.86 23.03 -2.38
N TYR A 718 -5.63 23.79 -3.18
CA TYR A 718 -6.00 25.18 -2.86
C TYR A 718 -7.11 25.27 -1.81
N ARG A 719 -7.88 24.18 -1.60
CA ARG A 719 -8.80 23.93 -0.49
C ARG A 719 -8.77 22.44 -0.18
N PRO A 720 -9.09 22.01 1.07
CA PRO A 720 -9.13 20.60 1.40
C PRO A 720 -9.95 19.76 0.40
N GLY A 721 -9.32 18.79 -0.26
CA GLY A 721 -9.92 17.95 -1.29
C GLY A 721 -10.15 18.58 -2.67
N SER A 722 -9.77 19.87 -2.88
CA SER A 722 -9.88 20.59 -4.15
C SER A 722 -8.50 20.94 -4.68
N GLU A 723 -8.16 20.53 -5.90
CA GLU A 723 -6.79 20.48 -6.38
C GLU A 723 -6.61 21.04 -7.78
N VAL A 724 -5.43 21.55 -8.03
CA VAL A 724 -4.93 21.91 -9.36
C VAL A 724 -3.71 21.06 -9.65
N PHE A 725 -3.68 20.49 -10.84
CA PHE A 725 -2.53 19.72 -11.36
C PHE A 725 -2.04 20.33 -12.68
N LEU A 726 -0.72 20.37 -12.83
CA LEU A 726 -0.07 20.57 -14.11
C LEU A 726 0.93 19.43 -14.29
N VAL A 727 0.74 18.64 -15.35
CA VAL A 727 1.55 17.43 -15.61
C VAL A 727 2.17 17.52 -16.98
N TYR A 728 3.49 17.42 -17.04
CA TYR A 728 4.26 17.34 -18.27
C TYR A 728 4.91 15.96 -18.38
N ASN A 729 4.70 15.28 -19.50
CA ASN A 729 5.35 14.03 -19.84
C ASN A 729 6.11 14.17 -21.16
N ASP A 730 7.31 13.55 -21.22
CA ASP A 730 8.15 13.50 -22.40
C ASP A 730 8.80 12.10 -22.46
N GLY A 731 8.64 11.42 -23.59
CA GLY A 731 9.25 10.13 -23.86
C GLY A 731 10.10 10.20 -25.12
N ARG A 732 11.33 9.72 -25.06
CA ARG A 732 12.31 9.78 -26.16
C ARG A 732 13.04 8.46 -26.34
N ASP A 733 13.32 8.08 -27.59
CA ASP A 733 14.32 7.06 -27.89
C ASP A 733 15.70 7.72 -27.83
N PRO A 734 16.59 7.34 -26.92
CA PRO A 734 17.96 7.80 -26.87
C PRO A 734 18.76 7.13 -27.98
N LEU A 735 18.77 7.70 -29.19
CA LEU A 735 19.54 7.19 -30.32
C LEU A 735 21.05 7.17 -30.02
N GLU A 736 21.82 6.44 -30.85
CA GLU A 736 23.26 6.27 -30.68
C GLU A 736 24.03 7.58 -30.55
N ARG A 737 25.26 7.51 -30.01
CA ARG A 737 26.13 8.70 -29.76
C ARG A 737 26.18 9.64 -30.96
N GLY A 738 25.75 10.88 -30.77
CA GLY A 738 25.86 11.98 -31.75
C GLY A 738 24.59 12.30 -32.54
N VAL A 739 23.48 11.56 -32.32
CA VAL A 739 22.18 11.85 -32.96
C VAL A 739 21.21 12.40 -31.90
N PRO A 740 20.44 13.49 -32.19
CA PRO A 740 19.43 13.98 -31.28
C PRO A 740 18.42 12.88 -30.94
N SER A 741 18.05 12.78 -29.65
CA SER A 741 17.04 11.81 -29.19
C SER A 741 15.71 11.99 -29.95
N LEU A 742 15.17 10.92 -30.51
CA LEU A 742 13.89 10.97 -31.20
C LEU A 742 12.75 11.11 -30.21
N LEU A 743 11.95 12.15 -30.38
CA LEU A 743 10.71 12.32 -29.59
C LEU A 743 9.72 11.23 -29.96
N LEU A 744 9.34 10.41 -28.96
CA LEU A 744 8.30 9.40 -29.10
C LEU A 744 6.92 9.98 -28.72
N SER A 745 6.84 10.59 -27.56
CA SER A 745 5.60 11.18 -27.07
C SER A 745 5.87 12.40 -26.19
N ARG A 746 4.93 13.34 -26.17
CA ARG A 746 4.94 14.51 -25.28
C ARG A 746 3.52 14.87 -24.92
N SER A 747 3.28 15.24 -23.65
CA SER A 747 2.00 15.79 -23.23
C SER A 747 2.19 16.86 -22.16
N LEU A 748 1.30 17.85 -22.19
CA LEU A 748 1.11 18.82 -21.13
C LEU A 748 -0.37 18.82 -20.77
N THR A 749 -0.69 18.47 -19.53
CA THR A 749 -2.08 18.39 -19.07
C THR A 749 -2.30 19.30 -17.86
N PHE A 750 -3.34 20.11 -17.93
CA PHE A 750 -3.84 20.93 -16.84
C PHE A 750 -5.16 20.35 -16.36
N LYS A 751 -5.30 20.10 -15.05
CA LYS A 751 -6.53 19.57 -14.44
C LYS A 751 -6.90 20.36 -13.20
N VAL A 752 -8.17 20.67 -13.05
CA VAL A 752 -8.75 21.29 -11.84
C VAL A 752 -9.85 20.41 -11.30
N THR A 753 -9.86 20.21 -9.99
CA THR A 753 -10.92 19.52 -9.26
C THR A 753 -11.51 20.42 -8.19
N ARG A 754 -12.79 20.26 -7.88
CA ARG A 754 -13.47 20.97 -6.79
C ARG A 754 -14.29 19.99 -5.97
N LEU A 755 -14.02 19.93 -4.66
CA LEU A 755 -14.82 19.13 -3.73
C LEU A 755 -15.93 19.98 -3.11
N PHE A 756 -17.16 19.50 -3.23
CA PHE A 756 -18.33 19.99 -2.50
C PHE A 756 -18.76 18.93 -1.50
N ARG A 757 -19.06 19.33 -0.28
CA ARG A 757 -19.58 18.49 0.80
C ARG A 757 -20.90 19.04 1.25
N LEU A 758 -21.95 18.22 1.12
CA LEU A 758 -23.32 18.54 1.45
C LEU A 758 -23.79 17.76 2.67
#